data_1c870fd066fefb35036811a9f5db5b4e
#
_entry.id   1c870fd066fefb35036811a9f5db5b4e
#
_cell.length_a   1.000
_cell.length_b   1.000
_cell.length_c   1.000
_cell.angle_alpha   90.00
_cell.angle_beta   90.00
_cell.angle_gamma   90.00
#
_symmetry.space_group_name_H-M   'P 1'
#
loop_
_entity.id
_entity.type
_entity.pdbx_description
1 polymer ?
#
loop_
_entity_poly.entity_id
_entity_poly.type
_entity_poly.pdbx_seq_one_letter_code
_entity_poly.pdbx_strand_id
1 'polypeptide(L)'
;MRVGRGLSGLLAFAILLAVVVAAAWQGQPHGYRDESAAPGVFSAGRAFKTVQEIARAPHPVGTAEHDRVRDYLAGELRKLGLETDIREGVGRWPGDFKPDNAGLGRVANIVGTLKGSNPTGTVYLVAHYDSVPPGPGANDDGVGVAAILETVRALRDSENGLRNNVVALLTDGEEPGLLGAEAFVAAGDYDRHGVVINHDARGAGGPPLLWRITSPDGGLIGAARDAPYPNTDSLTTTLAGAGVSSTTDFVAFDKAGLPVLDWAYAGDSAYYHNPKDDPAHVDLATVQQLGENTLALTRDFGERDLADSSDRSNPAYFALPFGVLVVLPAWVIIALAVLSLLLVGWVIRQVRRNGEASIKGVIGAAAVTLAAAPLAVGATYGLWWLVQRIRPEYRAWPVDPYRPEFFQAAMLVLTVCVLTACYASARRWFGATAAAVGVLTGVVAAGAGTTVYSPAAAEMFVLPGCAAALGVALTFLLPDRWRLLALTVLLLPAAVFLGCNVWFGMQAGLMTAPFTAVPLVALLGGLLLLTLIRSWPQRRGWTVPALALVLAIVLTAVGQAVDRFDVEHPRVAQVAYALDADRQQAQWMSVLPPDDWTRTFLSDHAPGAPYADLFPSVRASGKAVVENLTAPTAEIISDATDSGQRTIKLRLRSTRGATRIDLHWANAPTSIRVAGREVTPVPHKSFSFVAPPAEGIEVELVAPAGALALTLADYTYLPDSKLTQGAGGGHPDDTYFRQDSSAVVFTEVRGL
;
A
#
# COMPACT_ATOMS: atom_id res chain seq x y z
N MET A 1 -45.31 28.48 4.28
CA MET A 1 -43.88 28.86 4.34
C MET A 1 -42.94 27.89 5.02
N ARG A 2 -43.34 27.01 5.99
CA ARG A 2 -42.44 26.03 6.62
C ARG A 2 -42.01 24.87 5.72
N VAL A 3 -42.90 24.40 4.84
CA VAL A 3 -42.60 23.27 3.91
C VAL A 3 -41.53 23.66 2.87
N GLY A 4 -41.58 24.88 2.34
CA GLY A 4 -40.59 25.34 1.35
C GLY A 4 -39.17 25.49 1.90
N ARG A 5 -38.99 25.79 3.18
CA ARG A 5 -37.66 25.93 3.81
C ARG A 5 -37.01 24.56 4.13
N GLY A 6 -37.81 23.54 4.38
CA GLY A 6 -37.32 22.15 4.53
C GLY A 6 -36.87 21.59 3.20
N LEU A 7 -37.61 21.82 2.13
CA LEU A 7 -37.25 21.36 0.78
C LEU A 7 -35.97 22.01 0.28
N SER A 8 -35.72 23.29 0.56
CA SER A 8 -34.49 23.99 0.18
C SER A 8 -33.23 23.36 0.83
N GLY A 9 -33.32 22.94 2.09
CA GLY A 9 -32.22 22.29 2.79
C GLY A 9 -31.89 20.90 2.19
N LEU A 10 -32.92 20.13 1.83
CA LEU A 10 -32.76 18.85 1.14
C LEU A 10 -32.15 19.04 -0.26
N LEU A 11 -32.57 20.08 -0.98
CA LEU A 11 -31.99 20.40 -2.30
C LEU A 11 -30.50 20.80 -2.17
N ALA A 12 -30.14 21.63 -1.19
CA ALA A 12 -28.76 22.00 -0.92
C ALA A 12 -27.90 20.76 -0.60
N PHE A 13 -28.40 19.87 0.25
CA PHE A 13 -27.75 18.59 0.57
C PHE A 13 -27.57 17.73 -0.68
N ALA A 14 -28.60 17.58 -1.51
CA ALA A 14 -28.54 16.78 -2.74
C ALA A 14 -27.53 17.35 -3.76
N ILE A 15 -27.45 18.68 -3.89
CA ILE A 15 -26.45 19.33 -4.75
C ILE A 15 -25.04 19.04 -4.24
N LEU A 16 -24.78 19.21 -2.94
CA LEU A 16 -23.46 18.93 -2.38
C LEU A 16 -23.09 17.44 -2.51
N LEU A 17 -24.03 16.53 -2.30
CA LEU A 17 -23.81 15.10 -2.49
C LEU A 17 -23.51 14.77 -3.98
N ALA A 18 -24.21 15.38 -4.92
CA ALA A 18 -23.93 15.23 -6.35
C ALA A 18 -22.52 15.73 -6.71
N VAL A 19 -22.05 16.82 -6.09
CA VAL A 19 -20.69 17.33 -6.24
C VAL A 19 -19.67 16.34 -5.66
N VAL A 20 -19.93 15.74 -4.49
CA VAL A 20 -19.06 14.68 -3.92
C VAL A 20 -18.92 13.51 -4.88
N VAL A 21 -20.04 13.01 -5.42
CA VAL A 21 -20.03 11.89 -6.38
C VAL A 21 -19.28 12.26 -7.66
N ALA A 22 -19.52 13.46 -8.18
CA ALA A 22 -18.83 13.95 -9.38
C ALA A 22 -17.31 14.10 -9.15
N ALA A 23 -16.90 14.58 -7.98
CA ALA A 23 -15.50 14.70 -7.61
C ALA A 23 -14.82 13.32 -7.47
N ALA A 24 -15.48 12.38 -6.83
CA ALA A 24 -14.99 10.99 -6.71
C ALA A 24 -14.87 10.32 -8.10
N TRP A 25 -15.87 10.52 -8.96
CA TRP A 25 -15.84 9.98 -10.34
C TRP A 25 -14.70 10.60 -11.17
N GLN A 26 -14.47 11.90 -11.04
CA GLN A 26 -13.38 12.60 -11.73
C GLN A 26 -11.98 12.15 -11.26
N GLY A 27 -11.87 11.66 -10.04
CA GLY A 27 -10.64 11.10 -9.50
C GLY A 27 -10.26 9.72 -10.06
N GLN A 28 -11.14 9.10 -10.86
CA GLN A 28 -10.83 7.81 -11.48
C GLN A 28 -10.00 8.01 -12.76
N PRO A 29 -9.17 7.02 -13.16
CA PRO A 29 -8.54 7.02 -14.46
C PRO A 29 -9.57 6.94 -15.59
N HIS A 30 -9.38 7.76 -16.63
CA HIS A 30 -10.27 7.79 -17.79
C HIS A 30 -9.48 7.92 -19.08
N GLY A 31 -9.67 6.95 -19.97
CA GLY A 31 -9.07 6.96 -21.30
C GLY A 31 -7.56 6.71 -21.33
N TYR A 32 -7.08 6.30 -22.48
CA TYR A 32 -5.66 6.07 -22.72
C TYR A 32 -5.31 6.39 -24.16
N ARG A 33 -4.03 6.56 -24.47
CA ARG A 33 -3.51 6.69 -25.84
C ARG A 33 -3.09 5.32 -26.35
N ASP A 34 -3.53 5.00 -27.54
CA ASP A 34 -3.12 3.79 -28.25
C ASP A 34 -1.70 3.91 -28.84
N GLU A 35 -1.26 2.88 -29.55
CA GLU A 35 0.07 2.80 -30.13
C GLU A 35 0.37 3.88 -31.17
N SER A 36 -0.69 4.47 -31.80
CA SER A 36 -0.58 5.50 -32.85
C SER A 36 -0.25 6.89 -32.29
N ALA A 37 -0.21 7.06 -30.99
CA ALA A 37 0.12 8.31 -30.34
C ALA A 37 1.47 8.88 -30.81
N ALA A 38 1.60 10.21 -30.82
CA ALA A 38 2.79 10.91 -31.28
C ALA A 38 4.08 10.41 -30.55
N PRO A 39 5.25 10.47 -31.21
CA PRO A 39 6.50 9.91 -30.65
C PRO A 39 6.89 10.46 -29.28
N GLY A 40 6.83 11.78 -29.07
CA GLY A 40 7.26 12.42 -27.81
C GLY A 40 6.25 12.34 -26.66
N VAL A 41 5.14 11.61 -26.77
CA VAL A 41 4.15 11.47 -25.71
C VAL A 41 4.08 10.04 -25.18
N PHE A 42 3.68 9.88 -23.94
CA PHE A 42 3.44 8.56 -23.34
C PHE A 42 2.20 7.90 -23.97
N SER A 43 2.28 6.60 -24.21
CA SER A 43 1.19 5.76 -24.70
C SER A 43 1.07 4.47 -23.89
N ALA A 44 -0.05 4.30 -23.20
CA ALA A 44 -0.35 3.06 -22.51
C ALA A 44 -0.44 1.86 -23.46
N GLY A 45 -0.94 2.09 -24.71
CA GLY A 45 -0.99 1.02 -25.72
C GLY A 45 0.40 0.49 -26.11
N ARG A 46 1.42 1.36 -26.20
CA ARG A 46 2.80 0.93 -26.40
C ARG A 46 3.42 0.28 -25.18
N ALA A 47 3.22 0.88 -24.00
CA ALA A 47 3.70 0.34 -22.72
C ALA A 47 3.15 -1.08 -22.46
N PHE A 48 1.88 -1.30 -22.76
CA PHE A 48 1.22 -2.59 -22.54
C PHE A 48 1.84 -3.75 -23.31
N LYS A 49 2.52 -3.52 -24.44
CA LYS A 49 3.28 -4.57 -25.13
C LYS A 49 4.41 -5.12 -24.29
N THR A 50 5.07 -4.26 -23.52
CA THR A 50 6.09 -4.70 -22.55
C THR A 50 5.47 -5.56 -21.47
N VAL A 51 4.32 -5.14 -20.90
CA VAL A 51 3.60 -5.94 -19.90
C VAL A 51 3.24 -7.32 -20.46
N GLN A 52 2.68 -7.39 -21.68
CA GLN A 52 2.33 -8.66 -22.33
C GLN A 52 3.54 -9.58 -22.55
N GLU A 53 4.73 -9.01 -22.73
CA GLU A 53 5.95 -9.79 -22.94
C GLU A 53 6.54 -10.31 -21.63
N ILE A 54 6.59 -9.49 -20.58
CA ILE A 54 7.19 -9.88 -19.30
C ILE A 54 6.25 -10.74 -18.45
N ALA A 55 4.96 -10.46 -18.46
CA ALA A 55 3.95 -11.17 -17.67
C ALA A 55 3.32 -12.37 -18.38
N ARG A 56 4.13 -13.13 -19.17
CA ARG A 56 3.67 -14.37 -19.82
C ARG A 56 3.50 -15.51 -18.83
N ALA A 57 4.33 -15.53 -17.81
CA ALA A 57 4.32 -16.51 -16.74
C ALA A 57 4.93 -15.90 -15.47
N PRO A 58 4.70 -16.48 -14.29
CA PRO A 58 5.40 -16.09 -13.08
C PRO A 58 6.90 -16.18 -13.24
N HIS A 59 7.61 -15.15 -12.79
CA HIS A 59 9.06 -15.03 -12.94
C HIS A 59 9.74 -14.58 -11.62
N PRO A 60 9.53 -15.35 -10.54
CA PRO A 60 10.20 -15.06 -9.28
C PRO A 60 11.71 -15.24 -9.39
N VAL A 61 12.45 -14.53 -8.57
CA VAL A 61 13.92 -14.53 -8.53
C VAL A 61 14.50 -15.95 -8.55
N GLY A 62 15.50 -16.17 -9.39
CA GLY A 62 16.20 -17.44 -9.50
C GLY A 62 15.55 -18.49 -10.39
N THR A 63 14.50 -18.13 -11.15
CA THR A 63 13.88 -19.02 -12.15
C THR A 63 14.36 -18.72 -13.57
N ALA A 64 14.21 -19.67 -14.47
CA ALA A 64 14.59 -19.49 -15.88
C ALA A 64 13.72 -18.42 -16.59
N GLU A 65 12.45 -18.29 -16.19
CA GLU A 65 11.57 -17.24 -16.73
C GLU A 65 12.01 -15.85 -16.26
N HIS A 66 12.47 -15.71 -15.01
CA HIS A 66 13.07 -14.48 -14.50
C HIS A 66 14.31 -14.08 -15.31
N ASP A 67 15.21 -15.03 -15.61
CA ASP A 67 16.36 -14.76 -16.48
C ASP A 67 15.95 -14.30 -17.88
N ARG A 68 14.91 -14.91 -18.46
CA ARG A 68 14.34 -14.51 -19.75
C ARG A 68 13.82 -13.06 -19.71
N VAL A 69 13.07 -12.69 -18.65
CA VAL A 69 12.54 -11.33 -18.46
C VAL A 69 13.68 -10.33 -18.32
N ARG A 70 14.66 -10.61 -17.47
CA ARG A 70 15.87 -9.79 -17.31
C ARG A 70 16.55 -9.52 -18.65
N ASP A 71 16.82 -10.58 -19.42
CA ASP A 71 17.55 -10.45 -20.68
C ASP A 71 16.75 -9.71 -21.75
N TYR A 72 15.42 -9.91 -21.78
CA TYR A 72 14.50 -9.14 -22.61
C TYR A 72 14.56 -7.66 -22.27
N LEU A 73 14.37 -7.28 -21.00
CA LEU A 73 14.36 -5.88 -20.55
C LEU A 73 15.70 -5.18 -20.81
N ALA A 74 16.82 -5.84 -20.50
CA ALA A 74 18.14 -5.32 -20.82
C ALA A 74 18.33 -5.13 -22.34
N GLY A 75 17.76 -6.02 -23.16
CA GLY A 75 17.73 -5.91 -24.62
C GLY A 75 16.93 -4.71 -25.10
N GLU A 76 15.74 -4.46 -24.51
CA GLU A 76 14.89 -3.30 -24.87
C GLU A 76 15.56 -1.97 -24.49
N LEU A 77 16.17 -1.85 -23.32
CA LEU A 77 16.91 -0.65 -22.93
C LEU A 77 18.06 -0.36 -23.88
N ARG A 78 18.81 -1.40 -24.33
CA ARG A 78 19.88 -1.25 -25.35
C ARG A 78 19.31 -0.80 -26.70
N LYS A 79 18.18 -1.35 -27.15
CA LYS A 79 17.49 -0.91 -28.38
C LYS A 79 17.04 0.55 -28.31
N LEU A 80 16.66 0.99 -27.12
CA LEU A 80 16.37 2.40 -26.83
C LEU A 80 17.63 3.26 -26.74
N GLY A 81 18.83 2.69 -26.88
CA GLY A 81 20.11 3.41 -26.94
C GLY A 81 20.70 3.77 -25.57
N LEU A 82 20.23 3.16 -24.49
CA LEU A 82 20.81 3.36 -23.16
C LEU A 82 22.09 2.55 -23.00
N GLU A 83 23.06 3.11 -22.29
CA GLU A 83 24.18 2.31 -21.76
C GLU A 83 23.61 1.38 -20.68
N THR A 84 23.51 0.08 -21.00
CA THR A 84 22.81 -0.88 -20.15
C THR A 84 23.77 -1.90 -19.58
N ASP A 85 23.76 -2.02 -18.26
CA ASP A 85 24.54 -2.97 -17.47
C ASP A 85 23.61 -3.84 -16.60
N ILE A 86 24.03 -5.07 -16.30
CA ILE A 86 23.39 -5.96 -15.34
C ILE A 86 24.30 -6.01 -14.11
N ARG A 87 23.85 -5.44 -13.00
CA ARG A 87 24.61 -5.35 -11.76
C ARG A 87 24.20 -6.46 -10.81
N GLU A 88 25.01 -7.50 -10.77
CA GLU A 88 24.85 -8.59 -9.82
C GLU A 88 25.30 -8.18 -8.42
N GLY A 89 24.59 -8.66 -7.38
CA GLY A 89 24.89 -8.38 -5.99
C GLY A 89 24.23 -9.34 -5.02
N VAL A 90 24.49 -9.13 -3.73
CA VAL A 90 23.78 -9.79 -2.65
C VAL A 90 23.06 -8.72 -1.86
N GLY A 91 21.74 -8.72 -1.96
CA GLY A 91 20.90 -7.84 -1.18
C GLY A 91 20.59 -8.41 0.21
N ARG A 92 20.13 -7.55 1.10
CA ARG A 92 19.71 -7.90 2.45
C ARG A 92 18.36 -7.26 2.77
N TRP A 93 17.47 -8.01 3.40
CA TRP A 93 16.25 -7.42 3.94
C TRP A 93 16.58 -6.26 4.90
N PRO A 94 15.84 -5.16 4.89
CA PRO A 94 15.98 -4.12 5.90
C PRO A 94 15.81 -4.71 7.29
N GLY A 95 16.75 -4.44 8.21
CA GLY A 95 16.92 -5.13 9.50
C GLY A 95 15.73 -5.11 10.48
N ASP A 96 14.69 -4.33 10.19
CA ASP A 96 13.53 -4.16 11.08
C ASP A 96 12.40 -5.18 10.83
N PHE A 97 12.49 -5.98 9.75
CA PHE A 97 11.40 -6.87 9.35
C PHE A 97 11.23 -8.12 10.22
N LYS A 98 12.31 -8.76 10.62
CA LYS A 98 12.25 -10.00 11.44
C LYS A 98 13.50 -10.10 12.32
N PRO A 99 13.43 -9.79 13.61
CA PRO A 99 14.59 -9.89 14.51
C PRO A 99 15.14 -11.33 14.67
N ASP A 100 14.29 -12.33 14.45
CA ASP A 100 14.67 -13.75 14.56
C ASP A 100 15.33 -14.32 13.30
N ASN A 101 15.15 -13.67 12.14
CA ASN A 101 15.66 -14.16 10.84
C ASN A 101 16.22 -13.00 10.00
N ALA A 102 17.43 -13.17 9.44
CA ALA A 102 17.97 -12.29 8.42
C ALA A 102 17.69 -12.89 7.03
N GLY A 103 17.19 -12.06 6.13
CA GLY A 103 17.04 -12.44 4.73
C GLY A 103 18.15 -11.83 3.87
N LEU A 104 18.73 -12.64 3.03
CA LEU A 104 19.67 -12.24 1.97
C LEU A 104 19.24 -12.88 0.66
N GLY A 105 19.77 -12.40 -0.45
CA GLY A 105 19.55 -13.04 -1.74
C GLY A 105 20.46 -12.50 -2.81
N ARG A 106 20.70 -13.34 -3.83
CA ARG A 106 21.38 -12.91 -5.03
C ARG A 106 20.40 -12.17 -5.92
N VAL A 107 20.82 -11.05 -6.47
CA VAL A 107 20.04 -10.18 -7.35
C VAL A 107 20.84 -9.73 -8.55
N ALA A 108 20.14 -9.34 -9.61
CA ALA A 108 20.71 -8.88 -10.86
C ALA A 108 19.95 -7.64 -11.37
N ASN A 109 20.20 -6.47 -10.77
CA ASN A 109 19.57 -5.22 -11.18
C ASN A 109 19.94 -4.83 -12.60
N ILE A 110 18.98 -4.34 -13.38
CA ILE A 110 19.24 -3.80 -14.72
C ILE A 110 19.35 -2.29 -14.61
N VAL A 111 20.47 -1.73 -15.05
CA VAL A 111 20.77 -0.30 -14.99
C VAL A 111 20.97 0.23 -16.41
N GLY A 112 19.99 0.99 -16.90
CA GLY A 112 20.07 1.64 -18.21
C GLY A 112 20.25 3.14 -18.08
N THR A 113 21.34 3.72 -18.58
CA THR A 113 21.66 5.14 -18.45
C THR A 113 21.46 5.88 -19.77
N LEU A 114 20.62 6.91 -19.74
CA LEU A 114 20.49 7.94 -20.76
C LEU A 114 21.27 9.18 -20.28
N LYS A 115 22.38 9.50 -20.95
CA LYS A 115 23.25 10.63 -20.56
C LYS A 115 22.61 11.97 -20.85
N GLY A 116 22.65 12.85 -19.87
CA GLY A 116 22.30 14.26 -20.01
C GLY A 116 23.39 15.08 -20.66
N SER A 117 23.02 16.27 -21.15
CA SER A 117 23.95 17.18 -21.86
C SER A 117 24.90 17.91 -20.93
N ASN A 118 24.49 18.22 -19.68
CA ASN A 118 25.28 18.92 -18.67
C ASN A 118 24.74 18.60 -17.25
N PRO A 119 24.92 17.35 -16.77
CA PRO A 119 24.26 16.87 -15.59
C PRO A 119 24.73 17.56 -14.31
N THR A 120 23.80 17.95 -13.46
CA THR A 120 24.01 18.36 -12.07
C THR A 120 23.56 17.28 -11.08
N GLY A 121 22.95 16.21 -11.59
CA GLY A 121 22.49 15.06 -10.86
C GLY A 121 21.86 14.02 -11.78
N THR A 122 21.20 13.02 -11.18
CA THR A 122 20.61 11.88 -11.88
C THR A 122 19.14 11.68 -11.46
N VAL A 123 18.26 11.48 -12.43
CA VAL A 123 16.88 11.04 -12.22
C VAL A 123 16.82 9.53 -12.32
N TYR A 124 16.53 8.85 -11.22
CA TYR A 124 16.34 7.40 -11.17
C TYR A 124 14.87 7.05 -11.32
N LEU A 125 14.52 6.30 -12.35
CA LEU A 125 13.19 5.71 -12.56
C LEU A 125 13.28 4.27 -12.08
N VAL A 126 12.55 3.92 -11.03
CA VAL A 126 12.66 2.65 -10.33
C VAL A 126 11.37 1.87 -10.41
N ALA A 127 11.47 0.58 -10.72
CA ALA A 127 10.42 -0.44 -10.67
C ALA A 127 11.09 -1.81 -10.51
N HIS A 128 10.45 -2.76 -9.85
CA HIS A 128 10.99 -4.11 -9.78
C HIS A 128 10.50 -4.97 -10.95
N TYR A 129 11.33 -5.93 -11.37
CA TYR A 129 11.00 -6.80 -12.49
C TYR A 129 10.80 -8.26 -12.12
N ASP A 130 10.99 -8.63 -10.85
CA ASP A 130 10.62 -9.94 -10.34
C ASP A 130 9.13 -9.99 -10.01
N SER A 131 8.55 -11.18 -10.03
CA SER A 131 7.17 -11.40 -9.60
C SER A 131 7.09 -12.40 -8.45
N VAL A 132 5.93 -12.45 -7.79
CA VAL A 132 5.64 -13.54 -6.86
C VAL A 132 5.48 -14.88 -7.57
N PRO A 133 5.74 -16.03 -6.88
CA PRO A 133 5.56 -17.35 -7.48
C PRO A 133 4.16 -17.65 -8.03
N PRO A 134 3.03 -17.23 -7.42
CA PRO A 134 1.70 -17.52 -7.93
C PRO A 134 1.27 -16.67 -9.13
N GLY A 135 1.79 -15.44 -9.29
CA GLY A 135 1.30 -14.47 -10.25
C GLY A 135 2.34 -14.01 -11.27
N PRO A 136 1.93 -13.74 -12.53
CA PRO A 136 2.86 -13.25 -13.55
C PRO A 136 3.29 -11.79 -13.37
N GLY A 137 2.75 -11.04 -12.38
CA GLY A 137 3.20 -9.69 -12.06
C GLY A 137 2.93 -8.67 -13.16
N ALA A 138 1.76 -8.71 -13.80
CA ALA A 138 1.43 -7.77 -14.85
C ALA A 138 1.27 -6.34 -14.33
N ASN A 139 0.60 -6.19 -13.19
CA ASN A 139 0.48 -4.92 -12.48
C ASN A 139 1.63 -4.71 -11.52
N ASP A 140 2.01 -5.73 -10.77
CA ASP A 140 2.99 -5.71 -9.69
C ASP A 140 4.31 -6.43 -10.11
N ASP A 141 5.34 -5.71 -10.63
CA ASP A 141 5.33 -4.29 -11.00
C ASP A 141 5.61 -4.12 -12.51
N GLY A 142 5.00 -5.02 -13.33
CA GLY A 142 5.14 -5.00 -14.79
C GLY A 142 4.67 -3.70 -15.42
N VAL A 143 3.64 -3.05 -14.86
CA VAL A 143 3.17 -1.73 -15.29
C VAL A 143 4.20 -0.65 -14.99
N GLY A 144 4.84 -0.65 -13.82
CA GLY A 144 5.93 0.28 -13.49
C GLY A 144 7.12 0.13 -14.42
N VAL A 145 7.57 -1.11 -14.68
CA VAL A 145 8.62 -1.41 -15.67
C VAL A 145 8.26 -0.88 -17.04
N ALA A 146 7.04 -1.14 -17.52
CA ALA A 146 6.57 -0.69 -18.82
C ALA A 146 6.44 0.83 -18.91
N ALA A 147 6.02 1.49 -17.83
CA ALA A 147 5.94 2.94 -17.74
C ALA A 147 7.34 3.58 -17.86
N ILE A 148 8.36 2.98 -17.26
CA ILE A 148 9.75 3.43 -17.37
C ILE A 148 10.25 3.30 -18.80
N LEU A 149 10.10 2.13 -19.43
CA LEU A 149 10.57 1.90 -20.80
C LEU A 149 9.92 2.86 -21.79
N GLU A 150 8.60 3.04 -21.70
CA GLU A 150 7.87 3.96 -22.58
C GLU A 150 8.20 5.43 -22.31
N THR A 151 8.47 5.80 -21.05
CA THR A 151 8.96 7.13 -20.67
C THR A 151 10.33 7.42 -21.34
N VAL A 152 11.27 6.49 -21.23
CA VAL A 152 12.59 6.61 -21.86
C VAL A 152 12.46 6.72 -23.38
N ARG A 153 11.59 5.91 -24.00
CA ARG A 153 11.31 6.01 -25.44
C ARG A 153 10.80 7.40 -25.80
N ALA A 154 9.82 7.93 -25.06
CA ALA A 154 9.23 9.24 -25.33
C ALA A 154 10.24 10.40 -25.14
N LEU A 155 11.16 10.26 -24.19
CA LEU A 155 12.25 11.23 -23.97
C LEU A 155 13.23 11.25 -25.13
N ARG A 156 13.63 10.07 -25.62
CA ARG A 156 14.56 9.94 -26.75
C ARG A 156 14.04 10.55 -28.04
N ASP A 157 12.73 10.38 -28.27
CA ASP A 157 12.07 10.90 -29.47
C ASP A 157 11.72 12.40 -29.35
N SER A 158 12.11 13.07 -28.24
CA SER A 158 11.98 14.52 -28.08
C SER A 158 13.16 15.23 -28.73
N GLU A 159 12.91 16.39 -29.37
CA GLU A 159 13.93 17.16 -30.09
C GLU A 159 15.02 17.75 -29.18
N ASN A 160 14.75 17.92 -27.89
CA ASN A 160 15.67 18.47 -26.91
C ASN A 160 16.06 17.40 -25.90
N GLY A 161 17.35 17.03 -25.88
CA GLY A 161 17.90 16.16 -24.83
C GLY A 161 17.83 16.83 -23.46
N LEU A 162 17.74 16.01 -22.40
CA LEU A 162 17.73 16.53 -21.03
C LEU A 162 19.11 17.01 -20.57
N ARG A 163 19.11 17.91 -19.58
CA ARG A 163 20.34 18.38 -18.90
C ARG A 163 20.95 17.27 -18.04
N ASN A 164 20.11 16.64 -17.18
CA ASN A 164 20.53 15.63 -16.22
C ASN A 164 20.51 14.23 -16.79
N ASN A 165 21.25 13.32 -16.16
CA ASN A 165 21.18 11.90 -16.50
C ASN A 165 19.82 11.34 -16.11
N VAL A 166 19.32 10.37 -16.89
CA VAL A 166 18.17 9.54 -16.52
C VAL A 166 18.62 8.10 -16.45
N VAL A 167 18.34 7.44 -15.36
CA VAL A 167 18.66 6.01 -15.14
C VAL A 167 17.38 5.23 -14.99
N ALA A 168 17.11 4.31 -15.91
CA ALA A 168 16.14 3.24 -15.72
C ALA A 168 16.80 2.18 -14.82
N LEU A 169 16.38 2.11 -13.57
CA LEU A 169 16.84 1.13 -12.59
C LEU A 169 15.73 0.12 -12.36
N LEU A 170 15.82 -1.02 -13.03
CA LEU A 170 14.88 -2.12 -12.83
C LEU A 170 15.49 -3.03 -11.76
N THR A 171 14.90 -2.98 -10.58
CA THR A 171 15.38 -3.70 -9.40
C THR A 171 14.96 -5.15 -9.43
N ASP A 172 15.73 -6.01 -8.79
CA ASP A 172 15.50 -7.45 -8.68
C ASP A 172 15.23 -7.85 -7.24
N GLY A 173 14.34 -8.82 -7.04
CA GLY A 173 14.10 -9.37 -5.71
C GLY A 173 13.46 -8.40 -4.72
N GLU A 174 12.55 -7.57 -5.17
CA GLU A 174 11.70 -6.74 -4.31
C GLU A 174 10.79 -7.63 -3.46
N GLU A 175 10.11 -8.57 -4.09
CA GLU A 175 9.10 -9.46 -3.52
C GLU A 175 9.60 -10.32 -2.34
N PRO A 176 10.80 -10.90 -2.40
CA PRO A 176 11.36 -11.58 -1.23
C PRO A 176 11.91 -10.62 -0.17
N GLY A 177 11.96 -9.30 -0.41
CA GLY A 177 12.30 -8.31 0.61
C GLY A 177 13.25 -7.19 0.20
N LEU A 178 12.97 -6.46 -0.88
CA LEU A 178 13.69 -5.26 -1.34
C LEU A 178 15.18 -5.49 -1.62
N LEU A 179 15.55 -6.70 -2.04
CA LEU A 179 16.95 -7.13 -2.11
C LEU A 179 17.75 -6.33 -3.14
N GLY A 180 17.14 -6.04 -4.30
CA GLY A 180 17.79 -5.33 -5.41
C GLY A 180 18.09 -3.87 -5.08
N ALA A 181 17.10 -3.15 -4.56
CA ALA A 181 17.27 -1.76 -4.15
C ALA A 181 18.33 -1.64 -3.05
N GLU A 182 18.30 -2.53 -2.05
CA GLU A 182 19.30 -2.56 -0.98
C GLU A 182 20.70 -2.89 -1.50
N ALA A 183 20.82 -3.86 -2.42
CA ALA A 183 22.10 -4.19 -3.04
C ALA A 183 22.67 -3.01 -3.86
N PHE A 184 21.81 -2.28 -4.59
CA PHE A 184 22.20 -1.10 -5.35
C PHE A 184 22.74 0.00 -4.44
N VAL A 185 22.01 0.29 -3.35
CA VAL A 185 22.43 1.29 -2.36
C VAL A 185 23.71 0.87 -1.64
N ALA A 186 23.81 -0.40 -1.24
CA ALA A 186 24.97 -0.92 -0.52
C ALA A 186 26.27 -0.92 -1.38
N ALA A 187 26.16 -1.03 -2.70
CA ALA A 187 27.29 -0.89 -3.60
C ALA A 187 27.89 0.52 -3.59
N GLY A 188 27.09 1.53 -3.26
CA GLY A 188 27.54 2.93 -3.14
C GLY A 188 27.89 3.62 -4.47
N ASP A 189 27.63 2.97 -5.60
CA ASP A 189 27.90 3.47 -6.96
C ASP A 189 26.64 4.13 -7.53
N TYR A 190 26.19 5.19 -6.87
CA TYR A 190 25.08 6.02 -7.30
C TYR A 190 25.36 7.52 -7.05
N ASP A 191 24.71 8.37 -7.83
CA ASP A 191 24.81 9.81 -7.71
C ASP A 191 24.02 10.29 -6.48
N ARG A 192 24.71 10.93 -5.52
CA ARG A 192 24.11 11.47 -4.29
C ARG A 192 23.24 12.71 -4.53
N HIS A 193 23.38 13.37 -5.67
CA HIS A 193 22.48 14.43 -6.13
C HIS A 193 21.34 13.86 -6.99
N GLY A 194 21.02 12.59 -6.82
CA GLY A 194 19.92 11.94 -7.51
C GLY A 194 18.55 12.21 -6.88
N VAL A 195 17.51 12.09 -7.68
CA VAL A 195 16.12 11.99 -7.28
C VAL A 195 15.54 10.69 -7.79
N VAL A 196 14.72 10.03 -6.97
CA VAL A 196 14.12 8.72 -7.29
C VAL A 196 12.62 8.89 -7.52
N ILE A 197 12.13 8.36 -8.63
CA ILE A 197 10.71 8.18 -8.93
C ILE A 197 10.47 6.67 -8.89
N ASN A 198 9.92 6.18 -7.79
CA ASN A 198 9.64 4.77 -7.57
C ASN A 198 8.20 4.44 -7.97
N HIS A 199 8.01 3.27 -8.57
CA HIS A 199 6.73 2.71 -8.96
C HIS A 199 6.52 1.39 -8.23
N ASP A 200 5.25 1.10 -7.94
CA ASP A 200 4.81 -0.15 -7.34
C ASP A 200 3.30 -0.31 -7.54
N ALA A 201 2.73 -1.48 -7.28
CA ALA A 201 1.31 -1.70 -7.33
C ALA A 201 0.83 -2.63 -6.22
N ARG A 202 -0.38 -2.40 -5.75
CA ARG A 202 -1.08 -3.29 -4.81
C ARG A 202 -2.47 -3.66 -5.32
N GLY A 203 -2.66 -3.63 -6.62
CA GLY A 203 -3.93 -3.91 -7.26
C GLY A 203 -3.80 -3.91 -8.76
N ALA A 204 -4.93 -3.98 -9.46
CA ALA A 204 -4.99 -4.09 -10.90
C ALA A 204 -5.53 -2.82 -11.59
N GLY A 205 -5.77 -1.74 -10.86
CA GLY A 205 -6.30 -0.51 -11.40
C GLY A 205 -6.47 0.60 -10.36
N GLY A 206 -7.20 1.65 -10.76
CA GLY A 206 -7.43 2.83 -9.93
C GLY A 206 -6.41 3.94 -10.14
N PRO A 207 -6.60 5.10 -9.52
CA PRO A 207 -5.72 6.25 -9.71
C PRO A 207 -4.32 5.98 -9.13
N PRO A 208 -3.25 6.25 -9.89
CA PRO A 208 -1.91 6.32 -9.32
C PRO A 208 -1.83 7.41 -8.26
N LEU A 209 -1.38 7.06 -7.08
CA LEU A 209 -1.23 7.95 -5.93
C LEU A 209 0.26 8.17 -5.62
N LEU A 210 0.69 9.42 -5.44
CA LEU A 210 1.92 9.71 -4.73
C LEU A 210 1.61 9.58 -3.24
N TRP A 211 1.75 8.37 -2.73
CA TRP A 211 1.30 8.02 -1.39
C TRP A 211 2.37 8.17 -0.32
N ARG A 212 3.64 8.20 -0.73
CA ARG A 212 4.79 8.37 0.15
C ARG A 212 5.85 9.23 -0.52
N ILE A 213 6.53 10.05 0.27
CA ILE A 213 7.56 10.97 -0.20
C ILE A 213 8.60 11.19 0.90
N THR A 214 9.86 11.34 0.52
CA THR A 214 10.93 11.69 1.46
C THR A 214 10.73 13.09 2.01
N SER A 215 10.86 13.26 3.32
CA SER A 215 10.75 14.56 4.01
C SER A 215 12.15 15.13 4.33
N PRO A 216 12.34 16.44 4.21
CA PRO A 216 11.42 17.51 3.82
C PRO A 216 11.10 17.49 2.32
N ASP A 217 9.84 17.78 1.96
CA ASP A 217 9.26 17.46 0.65
C ASP A 217 8.98 18.66 -0.26
N GLY A 218 9.25 19.90 0.16
CA GLY A 218 8.87 21.10 -0.58
C GLY A 218 9.40 21.15 -2.02
N GLY A 219 10.65 20.78 -2.24
CA GLY A 219 11.24 20.74 -3.58
C GLY A 219 10.62 19.66 -4.46
N LEU A 220 10.32 18.48 -3.88
CA LEU A 220 9.70 17.35 -4.58
C LEU A 220 8.24 17.64 -4.95
N ILE A 221 7.48 18.19 -4.01
CA ILE A 221 6.09 18.61 -4.24
C ILE A 221 6.01 19.78 -5.23
N GLY A 222 7.01 20.66 -5.22
CA GLY A 222 7.13 21.69 -6.26
C GLY A 222 7.21 21.10 -7.67
N ALA A 223 7.91 19.98 -7.85
CA ALA A 223 7.94 19.22 -9.11
C ALA A 223 6.62 18.50 -9.40
N ALA A 224 6.02 17.87 -8.38
CA ALA A 224 4.78 17.13 -8.53
C ALA A 224 3.59 17.98 -9.00
N ARG A 225 3.65 19.32 -8.89
CA ARG A 225 2.65 20.25 -9.46
C ARG A 225 2.54 20.17 -10.98
N ASP A 226 3.60 19.79 -11.66
CA ASP A 226 3.65 19.71 -13.12
C ASP A 226 3.22 18.33 -13.63
N ALA A 227 2.98 17.37 -12.73
CA ALA A 227 2.37 16.08 -13.07
C ALA A 227 0.91 16.27 -13.53
N PRO A 228 0.46 15.62 -14.63
CA PRO A 228 -0.92 15.74 -15.10
C PRO A 228 -1.97 15.20 -14.12
N TYR A 229 -1.61 14.22 -13.30
CA TYR A 229 -2.50 13.58 -12.32
C TYR A 229 -1.81 13.50 -10.94
N PRO A 230 -1.60 14.65 -10.27
CA PRO A 230 -0.84 14.72 -9.03
C PRO A 230 -1.70 14.28 -7.83
N ASN A 231 -2.19 13.05 -7.86
CA ASN A 231 -3.07 12.52 -6.82
C ASN A 231 -2.26 12.30 -5.54
N THR A 232 -2.33 13.25 -4.63
CA THR A 232 -1.62 13.22 -3.34
C THR A 232 -2.24 14.21 -2.35
N ASP A 233 -1.96 14.03 -1.07
CA ASP A 233 -2.24 14.99 0.00
C ASP A 233 -1.23 14.82 1.14
N SER A 234 -1.01 15.90 1.90
CA SER A 234 -0.01 15.89 2.97
C SER A 234 -0.40 15.07 4.20
N LEU A 235 -1.69 14.78 4.40
CA LEU A 235 -2.12 13.87 5.47
C LEU A 235 -1.73 12.42 5.13
N THR A 236 -2.04 11.96 3.92
CA THR A 236 -1.71 10.60 3.44
C THR A 236 -0.21 10.34 3.50
N THR A 237 0.61 11.25 2.96
CA THR A 237 2.07 11.09 2.94
C THR A 237 2.68 11.16 4.35
N THR A 238 2.13 12.01 5.25
CA THR A 238 2.53 12.04 6.67
C THR A 238 2.22 10.72 7.38
N LEU A 239 1.03 10.13 7.15
CA LEU A 239 0.64 8.85 7.76
C LEU A 239 1.45 7.69 7.19
N ALA A 240 1.71 7.67 5.89
CA ALA A 240 2.55 6.66 5.24
C ALA A 240 3.99 6.70 5.78
N GLY A 241 4.57 7.88 5.97
CA GLY A 241 5.88 8.06 6.60
C GLY A 241 5.93 7.65 8.08
N ALA A 242 4.79 7.65 8.79
CA ALA A 242 4.71 7.24 10.19
C ALA A 242 4.61 5.72 10.41
N GLY A 243 4.70 4.89 9.37
CA GLY A 243 4.79 3.44 9.51
C GLY A 243 3.55 2.66 9.11
N VAL A 244 2.82 3.08 8.08
CA VAL A 244 1.84 2.22 7.41
C VAL A 244 2.59 1.05 6.76
N SER A 245 2.13 -0.17 6.98
CA SER A 245 2.83 -1.44 6.80
C SER A 245 3.04 -1.92 5.36
N SER A 246 3.08 -1.05 4.36
CA SER A 246 3.48 -1.42 3.00
C SER A 246 4.91 -0.98 2.74
N THR A 247 5.75 -1.88 2.26
CA THR A 247 7.15 -1.63 1.93
C THR A 247 7.34 -1.75 0.45
N THR A 248 8.05 -0.80 -0.14
CA THR A 248 8.50 -0.77 -1.53
C THR A 248 9.99 -0.45 -1.54
N ASP A 249 10.63 -0.46 -2.66
CA ASP A 249 12.03 -0.07 -2.84
C ASP A 249 12.35 1.35 -2.31
N PHE A 250 11.33 2.20 -2.13
CA PHE A 250 11.42 3.48 -1.42
C PHE A 250 12.28 3.41 -0.16
N VAL A 251 12.10 2.35 0.65
CA VAL A 251 12.76 2.22 1.97
C VAL A 251 14.28 2.19 1.85
N ALA A 252 14.81 1.55 0.82
CA ALA A 252 16.25 1.46 0.59
C ALA A 252 16.83 2.82 0.20
N PHE A 253 16.17 3.52 -0.72
CA PHE A 253 16.63 4.83 -1.22
C PHE A 253 16.47 5.94 -0.20
N ASP A 254 15.36 5.98 0.55
CA ASP A 254 15.14 6.95 1.62
C ASP A 254 16.17 6.81 2.75
N LYS A 255 16.48 5.58 3.17
CA LYS A 255 17.58 5.29 4.12
C LYS A 255 18.96 5.70 3.59
N ALA A 256 19.16 5.68 2.28
CA ALA A 256 20.38 6.17 1.64
C ALA A 256 20.47 7.69 1.58
N GLY A 257 19.40 8.40 1.94
CA GLY A 257 19.29 9.85 1.91
C GLY A 257 19.01 10.44 0.53
N LEU A 258 18.53 9.63 -0.40
CA LEU A 258 18.04 10.10 -1.70
C LEU A 258 16.60 10.63 -1.55
N PRO A 259 16.26 11.76 -2.19
CA PRO A 259 14.89 12.21 -2.34
C PRO A 259 14.07 11.24 -3.20
N VAL A 260 12.94 10.77 -2.69
CA VAL A 260 12.10 9.76 -3.35
C VAL A 260 10.64 10.22 -3.45
N LEU A 261 10.03 10.03 -4.63
CA LEU A 261 8.60 10.07 -4.85
C LEU A 261 8.13 8.63 -5.11
N ASP A 262 7.25 8.12 -4.26
CA ASP A 262 6.76 6.73 -4.29
C ASP A 262 5.32 6.69 -4.80
N TRP A 263 5.13 6.19 -6.02
CA TRP A 263 3.86 6.10 -6.71
C TRP A 263 3.34 4.68 -6.68
N ALA A 264 2.07 4.52 -6.28
CA ALA A 264 1.41 3.24 -6.34
C ALA A 264 -0.09 3.39 -6.63
N TYR A 265 -0.71 2.31 -7.11
CA TYR A 265 -2.16 2.18 -7.19
C TYR A 265 -2.61 0.90 -6.49
N ALA A 266 -3.85 0.91 -5.97
CA ALA A 266 -4.34 -0.16 -5.10
C ALA A 266 -5.79 -0.57 -5.36
N GLY A 267 -6.42 -0.06 -6.42
CA GLY A 267 -7.75 -0.50 -6.82
C GLY A 267 -7.73 -1.94 -7.32
N ASP A 268 -8.84 -2.66 -7.16
CA ASP A 268 -8.98 -4.07 -7.54
C ASP A 268 -7.90 -4.96 -6.91
N SER A 269 -7.60 -4.73 -5.62
CA SER A 269 -6.52 -5.39 -4.88
C SER A 269 -6.71 -6.91 -4.72
N ALA A 270 -7.87 -7.46 -5.07
CA ALA A 270 -8.10 -8.90 -5.13
C ALA A 270 -7.13 -9.63 -6.08
N TYR A 271 -6.64 -8.93 -7.08
CA TYR A 271 -5.68 -9.46 -8.06
C TYR A 271 -4.22 -9.37 -7.62
N TYR A 272 -3.92 -8.68 -6.52
CA TYR A 272 -2.57 -8.55 -5.97
C TYR A 272 -2.02 -9.90 -5.49
N HIS A 273 -0.82 -10.28 -5.94
CA HIS A 273 -0.15 -11.55 -5.64
C HIS A 273 -0.99 -12.80 -6.01
N ASN A 274 -1.68 -12.73 -7.13
CA ASN A 274 -2.68 -13.66 -7.61
C ASN A 274 -2.32 -14.14 -9.03
N PRO A 275 -2.62 -15.39 -9.43
CA PRO A 275 -2.45 -15.84 -10.81
C PRO A 275 -3.15 -14.97 -11.86
N LYS A 276 -4.16 -14.20 -11.42
CA LYS A 276 -4.91 -13.26 -12.26
C LYS A 276 -4.31 -11.83 -12.24
N ASP A 277 -3.14 -11.63 -11.66
CA ASP A 277 -2.32 -10.45 -11.96
C ASP A 277 -1.63 -10.64 -13.32
N ASP A 278 -2.46 -10.75 -14.35
CA ASP A 278 -2.10 -11.04 -15.73
C ASP A 278 -2.46 -9.86 -16.66
N PRO A 279 -1.98 -9.86 -17.91
CA PRO A 279 -2.28 -8.77 -18.86
C PRO A 279 -3.76 -8.52 -19.12
N ALA A 280 -4.66 -9.50 -18.89
CA ALA A 280 -6.10 -9.30 -19.09
C ALA A 280 -6.74 -8.42 -18.00
N HIS A 281 -6.08 -8.27 -16.85
CA HIS A 281 -6.55 -7.49 -15.70
C HIS A 281 -5.78 -6.17 -15.53
N VAL A 282 -5.12 -5.66 -16.58
CA VAL A 282 -4.44 -4.35 -16.55
C VAL A 282 -5.38 -3.25 -17.04
N ASP A 283 -5.60 -2.23 -16.21
CA ASP A 283 -6.33 -1.02 -16.62
C ASP A 283 -5.42 -0.04 -17.36
N LEU A 284 -5.60 0.06 -18.68
CA LEU A 284 -4.81 0.95 -19.52
C LEU A 284 -4.96 2.45 -19.18
N ALA A 285 -6.06 2.85 -18.55
CA ALA A 285 -6.23 4.23 -18.10
C ALA A 285 -5.33 4.52 -16.87
N THR A 286 -5.17 3.56 -15.96
CA THR A 286 -4.20 3.60 -14.86
C THR A 286 -2.77 3.68 -15.40
N VAL A 287 -2.41 2.82 -16.35
CA VAL A 287 -1.10 2.84 -17.03
C VAL A 287 -0.82 4.20 -17.67
N GLN A 288 -1.83 4.79 -18.34
CA GLN A 288 -1.70 6.10 -18.98
C GLN A 288 -1.40 7.20 -17.98
N GLN A 289 -2.14 7.25 -16.86
CA GLN A 289 -1.93 8.27 -15.84
C GLN A 289 -0.57 8.11 -15.12
N LEU A 290 -0.18 6.88 -14.78
CA LEU A 290 1.11 6.62 -14.16
C LEU A 290 2.26 7.07 -15.07
N GLY A 291 2.22 6.66 -16.33
CA GLY A 291 3.27 6.99 -17.28
C GLY A 291 3.32 8.47 -17.67
N GLU A 292 2.18 9.16 -17.75
CA GLU A 292 2.18 10.61 -17.98
C GLU A 292 2.77 11.39 -16.82
N ASN A 293 2.47 10.97 -15.57
CA ASN A 293 3.11 11.53 -14.38
C ASN A 293 4.63 11.28 -14.40
N THR A 294 5.04 10.06 -14.68
CA THR A 294 6.46 9.67 -14.78
C THR A 294 7.19 10.49 -15.82
N LEU A 295 6.64 10.62 -17.02
CA LEU A 295 7.24 11.40 -18.11
C LEU A 295 7.34 12.89 -17.76
N ALA A 296 6.29 13.47 -17.17
CA ALA A 296 6.27 14.87 -16.78
C ALA A 296 7.32 15.17 -15.70
N LEU A 297 7.37 14.36 -14.64
CA LEU A 297 8.35 14.48 -13.56
C LEU A 297 9.78 14.27 -14.05
N THR A 298 10.00 13.29 -14.95
CA THR A 298 11.32 13.03 -15.52
C THR A 298 11.81 14.21 -16.34
N ARG A 299 10.93 14.87 -17.10
CA ARG A 299 11.28 16.10 -17.84
C ARG A 299 11.60 17.25 -16.91
N ASP A 300 10.79 17.44 -15.87
CA ASP A 300 11.00 18.52 -14.91
C ASP A 300 12.33 18.36 -14.16
N PHE A 301 12.57 17.22 -13.52
CA PHE A 301 13.84 16.93 -12.85
C PHE A 301 15.00 16.82 -13.81
N GLY A 302 14.76 16.40 -15.04
CA GLY A 302 15.75 16.32 -16.10
C GLY A 302 16.35 17.68 -16.47
N GLU A 303 15.64 18.79 -16.24
CA GLU A 303 16.09 20.16 -16.53
C GLU A 303 16.51 20.95 -15.28
N ARG A 304 16.07 20.56 -14.09
CA ARG A 304 16.39 21.26 -12.82
C ARG A 304 17.87 21.13 -12.45
N ASP A 305 18.32 22.08 -11.61
CA ASP A 305 19.59 21.91 -10.90
C ASP A 305 19.37 20.99 -9.69
N LEU A 306 19.75 19.72 -9.83
CA LEU A 306 19.58 18.71 -8.77
C LEU A 306 20.62 18.84 -7.65
N ALA A 307 21.72 19.57 -7.88
CA ALA A 307 22.69 19.89 -6.83
C ALA A 307 22.18 20.95 -5.86
N ASP A 308 21.17 21.76 -6.26
CA ASP A 308 20.51 22.73 -5.41
C ASP A 308 19.30 22.13 -4.68
N SER A 309 19.52 21.64 -3.47
CA SER A 309 18.50 21.10 -2.57
C SER A 309 18.02 22.13 -1.54
N SER A 310 17.89 23.40 -1.93
CA SER A 310 17.65 24.52 -1.00
C SER A 310 16.25 24.54 -0.38
N ASP A 311 15.23 24.00 -1.05
CA ASP A 311 13.86 23.98 -0.51
C ASP A 311 13.64 22.80 0.44
N ARG A 312 13.84 23.07 1.72
CA ARG A 312 13.58 22.15 2.85
C ARG A 312 12.27 22.46 3.58
N SER A 313 11.32 23.10 2.91
CA SER A 313 10.01 23.35 3.49
C SER A 313 9.17 22.07 3.57
N ASN A 314 8.20 22.07 4.49
CA ASN A 314 7.14 21.07 4.56
C ASN A 314 5.80 21.80 4.33
N PRO A 315 5.38 21.99 3.07
CA PRO A 315 4.13 22.64 2.76
C PRO A 315 2.93 21.73 3.04
N ALA A 316 1.75 22.33 3.18
CA ALA A 316 0.50 21.59 3.02
C ALA A 316 0.15 21.50 1.54
N TYR A 317 -0.23 20.34 1.07
CA TYR A 317 -0.63 20.13 -0.32
C TYR A 317 -1.77 19.15 -0.44
N PHE A 318 -2.53 19.28 -1.52
CA PHE A 318 -3.65 18.40 -1.84
C PHE A 318 -4.05 18.51 -3.30
N ALA A 319 -4.47 17.40 -3.86
CA ALA A 319 -4.99 17.35 -5.21
C ALA A 319 -6.46 17.82 -5.27
N LEU A 320 -6.79 18.50 -6.34
CA LEU A 320 -8.14 18.82 -6.78
C LEU A 320 -8.40 18.15 -8.14
N PRO A 321 -9.67 17.99 -8.54
CA PRO A 321 -10.00 17.52 -9.89
C PRO A 321 -9.28 18.29 -11.00
N PHE A 322 -9.13 17.67 -12.16
CA PHE A 322 -8.50 18.24 -13.35
C PHE A 322 -6.99 18.48 -13.22
N GLY A 323 -6.28 17.66 -12.46
CA GLY A 323 -4.83 17.69 -12.37
C GLY A 323 -4.26 18.90 -11.62
N VAL A 324 -5.02 19.51 -10.73
CA VAL A 324 -4.57 20.67 -9.97
C VAL A 324 -4.02 20.24 -8.62
N LEU A 325 -2.72 20.45 -8.39
CA LEU A 325 -2.11 20.32 -7.06
C LEU A 325 -1.99 21.71 -6.40
N VAL A 326 -2.70 21.90 -5.30
CA VAL A 326 -2.61 23.09 -4.47
C VAL A 326 -1.51 22.89 -3.45
N VAL A 327 -0.58 23.83 -3.37
CA VAL A 327 0.53 23.83 -2.40
C VAL A 327 0.47 25.10 -1.58
N LEU A 328 0.38 25.00 -0.27
CA LEU A 328 0.23 26.10 0.67
C LEU A 328 1.36 26.06 1.71
N PRO A 329 2.01 27.18 1.99
CA PRO A 329 2.93 27.25 3.12
C PRO A 329 2.23 26.86 4.43
N ALA A 330 2.88 26.12 5.31
CA ALA A 330 2.31 25.63 6.57
C ALA A 330 1.72 26.76 7.44
N TRP A 331 2.30 27.99 7.39
CA TRP A 331 1.76 29.13 8.13
C TRP A 331 0.35 29.54 7.68
N VAL A 332 -0.03 29.28 6.42
CA VAL A 332 -1.39 29.56 5.91
C VAL A 332 -2.39 28.65 6.62
N ILE A 333 -2.06 27.37 6.79
CA ILE A 333 -2.92 26.43 7.52
C ILE A 333 -3.07 26.84 8.99
N ILE A 334 -1.97 27.27 9.63
CA ILE A 334 -2.01 27.80 11.01
C ILE A 334 -2.92 29.04 11.08
N ALA A 335 -2.78 29.98 10.14
CA ALA A 335 -3.62 31.19 10.11
C ALA A 335 -5.10 30.85 9.91
N LEU A 336 -5.42 29.91 9.02
CA LEU A 336 -6.80 29.45 8.80
C LEU A 336 -7.37 28.68 10.00
N ALA A 337 -6.55 27.90 10.70
CA ALA A 337 -6.96 27.26 11.95
C ALA A 337 -7.33 28.28 13.03
N VAL A 338 -6.48 29.33 13.21
CA VAL A 338 -6.79 30.42 14.13
C VAL A 338 -8.04 31.18 13.73
N LEU A 339 -8.19 31.52 12.44
CA LEU A 339 -9.39 32.14 11.91
C LEU A 339 -10.65 31.31 12.19
N SER A 340 -10.57 29.99 11.98
CA SER A 340 -11.65 29.05 12.24
C SER A 340 -12.08 29.07 13.70
N LEU A 341 -11.12 29.08 14.63
CA LEU A 341 -11.38 29.18 16.08
C LEU A 341 -12.06 30.51 16.45
N LEU A 342 -11.60 31.63 15.86
CA LEU A 342 -12.20 32.95 16.08
C LEU A 342 -13.65 33.01 15.55
N LEU A 343 -13.87 32.46 14.34
CA LEU A 343 -15.22 32.39 13.75
C LEU A 343 -16.18 31.55 14.61
N VAL A 344 -15.72 30.37 15.03
CA VAL A 344 -16.53 29.50 15.91
C VAL A 344 -16.81 30.16 17.25
N GLY A 345 -15.80 30.78 17.86
CA GLY A 345 -15.99 31.56 19.10
C GLY A 345 -17.04 32.68 18.93
N TRP A 346 -16.99 33.39 17.80
CA TRP A 346 -17.98 34.40 17.46
C TRP A 346 -19.38 33.80 17.25
N VAL A 347 -19.51 32.68 16.53
CA VAL A 347 -20.79 31.96 16.34
C VAL A 347 -21.37 31.51 17.68
N ILE A 348 -20.58 30.93 18.56
CA ILE A 348 -20.99 30.50 19.90
C ILE A 348 -21.52 31.73 20.70
N ARG A 349 -20.84 32.86 20.63
CA ARG A 349 -21.28 34.09 21.26
C ARG A 349 -22.64 34.58 20.72
N GLN A 350 -22.87 34.48 19.37
CA GLN A 350 -24.14 34.91 18.77
C GLN A 350 -25.30 34.00 19.19
N VAL A 351 -25.17 32.68 19.09
CA VAL A 351 -26.24 31.76 19.51
C VAL A 351 -26.58 31.86 20.99
N ARG A 352 -25.56 32.15 21.84
CA ARG A 352 -25.77 32.40 23.26
C ARG A 352 -26.53 33.69 23.48
N ARG A 353 -26.18 34.80 22.80
CA ARG A 353 -26.85 36.10 22.90
C ARG A 353 -28.31 36.03 22.45
N ASN A 354 -28.58 35.23 21.41
CA ASN A 354 -29.92 35.00 20.90
C ASN A 354 -30.74 34.04 21.81
N GLY A 355 -30.13 33.43 22.82
CA GLY A 355 -30.80 32.43 23.65
C GLY A 355 -31.08 31.09 22.96
N GLU A 356 -30.42 30.82 21.84
CA GLU A 356 -30.68 29.64 21.01
C GLU A 356 -29.93 28.39 21.50
N ALA A 357 -28.77 28.56 22.17
CA ALA A 357 -27.99 27.48 22.75
C ALA A 357 -27.12 27.94 23.93
N SER A 358 -26.89 27.04 24.88
CA SER A 358 -25.94 27.26 25.99
C SER A 358 -24.55 26.83 25.60
N ILE A 359 -23.49 27.40 26.19
CA ILE A 359 -22.11 26.99 25.99
C ILE A 359 -21.92 25.51 26.36
N LYS A 360 -22.48 25.06 27.50
CA LYS A 360 -22.42 23.65 27.92
C LYS A 360 -23.06 22.73 26.90
N GLY A 361 -24.17 23.15 26.28
CA GLY A 361 -24.85 22.39 25.23
C GLY A 361 -23.99 22.27 23.94
N VAL A 362 -23.34 23.37 23.55
CA VAL A 362 -22.44 23.34 22.38
C VAL A 362 -21.21 22.44 22.62
N ILE A 363 -20.58 22.55 23.82
CA ILE A 363 -19.44 21.70 24.19
C ILE A 363 -19.84 20.22 24.22
N GLY A 364 -21.01 19.90 24.84
CA GLY A 364 -21.52 18.53 24.87
C GLY A 364 -21.80 17.98 23.46
N ALA A 365 -22.38 18.79 22.57
CA ALA A 365 -22.63 18.42 21.20
C ALA A 365 -21.32 18.25 20.39
N ALA A 366 -20.32 19.11 20.65
CA ALA A 366 -19.00 18.98 20.04
C ALA A 366 -18.29 17.67 20.47
N ALA A 367 -18.37 17.31 21.75
CA ALA A 367 -17.84 16.05 22.26
C ALA A 367 -18.49 14.83 21.57
N VAL A 368 -19.83 14.86 21.38
CA VAL A 368 -20.55 13.81 20.63
C VAL A 368 -20.09 13.76 19.18
N THR A 369 -19.83 14.91 18.54
CA THR A 369 -19.32 14.97 17.16
C THR A 369 -17.90 14.39 17.07
N LEU A 370 -17.02 14.76 17.99
CA LEU A 370 -15.66 14.21 18.03
C LEU A 370 -15.65 12.70 18.28
N ALA A 371 -16.61 12.18 19.05
CA ALA A 371 -16.77 10.74 19.26
C ALA A 371 -17.32 10.00 18.03
N ALA A 372 -17.99 10.69 17.10
CA ALA A 372 -18.64 10.04 15.95
C ALA A 372 -17.62 9.34 15.01
N ALA A 373 -16.46 9.96 14.75
CA ALA A 373 -15.44 9.38 13.88
C ALA A 373 -14.84 8.09 14.48
N PRO A 374 -14.30 8.05 15.71
CA PRO A 374 -13.78 6.80 16.25
C PRO A 374 -14.86 5.72 16.45
N LEU A 375 -16.11 6.10 16.75
CA LEU A 375 -17.22 5.14 16.78
C LEU A 375 -17.51 4.54 15.39
N ALA A 376 -17.47 5.36 14.33
CA ALA A 376 -17.65 4.90 12.97
C ALA A 376 -16.49 3.98 12.53
N VAL A 377 -15.24 4.34 12.85
CA VAL A 377 -14.06 3.47 12.65
C VAL A 377 -14.26 2.13 13.34
N GLY A 378 -14.62 2.13 14.63
CA GLY A 378 -14.86 0.88 15.36
C GLY A 378 -16.00 0.05 14.79
N ALA A 379 -17.10 0.69 14.35
CA ALA A 379 -18.23 0.00 13.76
C ALA A 379 -17.91 -0.62 12.40
N THR A 380 -17.20 0.10 11.51
CA THR A 380 -16.83 -0.39 10.18
C THR A 380 -15.74 -1.44 10.24
N TYR A 381 -14.74 -1.26 11.11
CA TYR A 381 -13.75 -2.30 11.41
C TYR A 381 -14.40 -3.57 11.97
N GLY A 382 -15.35 -3.40 12.91
CA GLY A 382 -16.14 -4.51 13.46
C GLY A 382 -17.02 -5.20 12.42
N LEU A 383 -17.59 -4.46 11.47
CA LEU A 383 -18.33 -5.02 10.34
C LEU A 383 -17.42 -5.92 9.49
N TRP A 384 -16.24 -5.42 9.10
CA TRP A 384 -15.30 -6.19 8.30
C TRP A 384 -14.78 -7.42 9.05
N TRP A 385 -14.45 -7.25 10.32
CA TRP A 385 -14.08 -8.38 11.19
C TRP A 385 -15.20 -9.45 11.25
N LEU A 386 -16.46 -9.04 11.34
CA LEU A 386 -17.60 -9.97 11.33
C LEU A 386 -17.74 -10.69 9.98
N VAL A 387 -17.60 -9.96 8.85
CA VAL A 387 -17.60 -10.53 7.50
C VAL A 387 -16.52 -11.61 7.39
N GLN A 388 -15.31 -11.33 7.82
CA GLN A 388 -14.20 -12.29 7.85
C GLN A 388 -14.42 -13.48 8.81
N ARG A 389 -15.31 -13.36 9.80
CA ARG A 389 -15.72 -14.49 10.66
C ARG A 389 -16.74 -15.40 9.98
N ILE A 390 -17.59 -14.81 9.16
CA ILE A 390 -18.61 -15.56 8.40
C ILE A 390 -17.97 -16.24 7.18
N ARG A 391 -17.01 -15.55 6.53
CA ARG A 391 -16.21 -16.07 5.40
C ARG A 391 -14.73 -16.02 5.73
N PRO A 392 -14.18 -17.09 6.33
CA PRO A 392 -12.78 -17.17 6.76
C PRO A 392 -11.77 -17.00 5.61
N GLU A 393 -12.17 -17.27 4.37
CA GLU A 393 -11.35 -17.14 3.16
C GLU A 393 -10.82 -15.73 2.99
N TYR A 394 -11.57 -14.70 3.40
CA TYR A 394 -11.11 -13.30 3.36
C TYR A 394 -9.98 -12.97 4.36
N ARG A 395 -9.55 -13.93 5.19
CA ARG A 395 -8.39 -13.78 6.09
C ARG A 395 -7.12 -14.34 5.51
N ALA A 396 -7.22 -15.15 4.47
CA ALA A 396 -6.09 -15.88 3.92
C ALA A 396 -5.05 -14.92 3.32
N TRP A 397 -5.51 -13.77 2.82
CA TRP A 397 -4.66 -12.72 2.27
C TRP A 397 -5.24 -11.33 2.60
N PRO A 398 -4.42 -10.31 2.86
CA PRO A 398 -4.87 -8.96 3.24
C PRO A 398 -5.25 -8.10 2.02
N VAL A 399 -6.07 -8.61 1.13
CA VAL A 399 -6.64 -7.94 -0.04
C VAL A 399 -8.15 -7.86 0.04
N ASP A 400 -8.76 -7.13 -0.86
CA ASP A 400 -10.21 -7.02 -0.96
C ASP A 400 -10.83 -8.28 -1.58
N PRO A 401 -12.14 -8.53 -1.39
CA PRO A 401 -12.91 -9.43 -2.24
C PRO A 401 -12.86 -8.99 -3.71
N TYR A 402 -13.12 -9.90 -4.64
CA TYR A 402 -13.18 -9.57 -6.07
C TYR A 402 -14.29 -8.57 -6.43
N ARG A 403 -15.32 -8.48 -5.60
CA ARG A 403 -16.46 -7.54 -5.76
C ARG A 403 -16.66 -6.75 -4.47
N PRO A 404 -15.76 -5.78 -4.17
CA PRO A 404 -15.75 -5.07 -2.91
C PRO A 404 -16.83 -4.00 -2.79
N GLU A 405 -17.49 -3.59 -3.87
CA GLU A 405 -18.33 -2.38 -3.95
C GLU A 405 -19.48 -2.40 -2.93
N PHE A 406 -20.11 -3.57 -2.73
CA PHE A 406 -21.19 -3.71 -1.76
C PHE A 406 -20.71 -3.59 -0.32
N PHE A 407 -19.52 -4.09 -0.01
CA PHE A 407 -18.91 -3.95 1.31
C PHE A 407 -18.43 -2.52 1.54
N GLN A 408 -17.85 -1.88 0.53
CA GLN A 408 -17.47 -0.46 0.56
C GLN A 408 -18.71 0.41 0.79
N ALA A 409 -19.79 0.19 0.03
CA ALA A 409 -21.06 0.89 0.22
C ALA A 409 -21.66 0.63 1.62
N ALA A 410 -21.57 -0.60 2.14
CA ALA A 410 -22.01 -0.93 3.49
C ALA A 410 -21.23 -0.14 4.56
N MET A 411 -19.91 -0.01 4.43
CA MET A 411 -19.07 0.80 5.33
C MET A 411 -19.43 2.28 5.29
N LEU A 412 -19.64 2.84 4.08
CA LEU A 412 -20.08 4.23 3.92
C LEU A 412 -21.43 4.48 4.58
N VAL A 413 -22.39 3.59 4.34
CA VAL A 413 -23.76 3.69 4.91
C VAL A 413 -23.75 3.47 6.43
N LEU A 414 -22.91 2.57 6.95
CA LEU A 414 -22.74 2.36 8.38
C LEU A 414 -22.10 3.58 9.05
N THR A 415 -21.16 4.24 8.37
CA THR A 415 -20.59 5.53 8.83
C THR A 415 -21.70 6.60 8.93
N VAL A 416 -22.55 6.71 7.91
CA VAL A 416 -23.71 7.61 7.92
C VAL A 416 -24.69 7.23 9.05
N CYS A 417 -24.90 5.95 9.32
CA CYS A 417 -25.70 5.47 10.44
C CYS A 417 -25.16 6.01 11.78
N VAL A 418 -23.88 5.78 12.07
CA VAL A 418 -23.24 6.23 13.33
C VAL A 418 -23.27 7.75 13.44
N LEU A 419 -22.89 8.47 12.39
CA LEU A 419 -22.90 9.93 12.36
C LEU A 419 -24.29 10.50 12.63
N THR A 420 -25.31 9.97 11.96
CA THR A 420 -26.70 10.46 12.11
C THR A 420 -27.29 10.06 13.46
N ALA A 421 -26.91 8.93 14.05
CA ALA A 421 -27.27 8.55 15.41
C ALA A 421 -26.64 9.50 16.45
N CYS A 422 -25.36 9.82 16.30
CA CYS A 422 -24.67 10.81 17.13
C CYS A 422 -25.34 12.19 17.00
N TYR A 423 -25.65 12.62 15.78
CA TYR A 423 -26.33 13.89 15.54
C TYR A 423 -27.74 13.93 16.11
N ALA A 424 -28.51 12.85 15.96
CA ALA A 424 -29.87 12.74 16.58
C ALA A 424 -29.80 12.80 18.11
N SER A 425 -28.79 12.13 18.71
CA SER A 425 -28.53 12.17 20.15
C SER A 425 -28.18 13.58 20.62
N ALA A 426 -27.24 14.24 19.93
CA ALA A 426 -26.85 15.61 20.25
C ALA A 426 -28.04 16.57 20.16
N ARG A 427 -28.91 16.44 19.15
CA ARG A 427 -30.13 17.22 19.00
C ARG A 427 -31.12 16.98 20.13
N ARG A 428 -31.25 15.73 20.59
CA ARG A 428 -32.16 15.37 21.69
C ARG A 428 -31.70 15.92 23.04
N TRP A 429 -30.40 15.87 23.30
CA TRP A 429 -29.86 16.25 24.62
C TRP A 429 -29.57 17.74 24.71
N PHE A 430 -29.14 18.39 23.64
CA PHE A 430 -28.66 19.77 23.68
C PHE A 430 -29.47 20.73 22.79
N GLY A 431 -30.38 20.23 21.97
CA GLY A 431 -31.17 21.01 21.03
C GLY A 431 -30.55 21.16 19.66
N ALA A 432 -31.35 21.60 18.68
CA ALA A 432 -30.97 21.62 17.27
C ALA A 432 -29.81 22.59 16.96
N THR A 433 -29.86 23.81 17.51
CA THR A 433 -28.81 24.82 17.29
C THR A 433 -27.50 24.40 17.95
N ALA A 434 -27.57 23.88 19.20
CA ALA A 434 -26.37 23.39 19.87
C ALA A 434 -25.74 22.22 19.14
N ALA A 435 -26.54 21.29 18.59
CA ALA A 435 -26.03 20.16 17.78
C ALA A 435 -25.31 20.65 16.52
N ALA A 436 -25.87 21.59 15.76
CA ALA A 436 -25.25 22.13 14.56
C ALA A 436 -23.97 22.92 14.86
N VAL A 437 -23.97 23.79 15.85
CA VAL A 437 -22.77 24.54 16.26
C VAL A 437 -21.74 23.57 16.88
N GLY A 438 -22.20 22.51 17.55
CA GLY A 438 -21.33 21.44 18.07
C GLY A 438 -20.60 20.69 16.99
N VAL A 439 -21.26 20.34 15.87
CA VAL A 439 -20.60 19.75 14.70
C VAL A 439 -19.48 20.65 14.21
N LEU A 440 -19.78 21.93 13.96
CA LEU A 440 -18.78 22.90 13.51
C LEU A 440 -17.62 23.03 14.51
N THR A 441 -17.94 23.11 15.82
CA THR A 441 -16.94 23.21 16.88
C THR A 441 -16.06 21.97 16.95
N GLY A 442 -16.64 20.78 16.80
CA GLY A 442 -15.89 19.51 16.79
C GLY A 442 -14.93 19.42 15.61
N VAL A 443 -15.37 19.79 14.40
CA VAL A 443 -14.53 19.80 13.20
C VAL A 443 -13.37 20.79 13.35
N VAL A 444 -13.64 22.01 13.81
CA VAL A 444 -12.59 23.03 14.00
C VAL A 444 -11.63 22.65 15.12
N ALA A 445 -12.13 22.00 16.18
CA ALA A 445 -11.25 21.49 17.26
C ALA A 445 -10.35 20.35 16.77
N ALA A 446 -10.86 19.44 15.92
CA ALA A 446 -10.05 18.40 15.29
C ALA A 446 -8.96 19.03 14.41
N GLY A 447 -9.31 20.01 13.56
CA GLY A 447 -8.34 20.74 12.72
C GLY A 447 -7.28 21.47 13.54
N ALA A 448 -7.66 22.13 14.64
CA ALA A 448 -6.72 22.78 15.54
C ALA A 448 -5.77 21.76 16.21
N GLY A 449 -6.29 20.61 16.65
CA GLY A 449 -5.49 19.53 17.22
C GLY A 449 -4.49 18.94 16.21
N THR A 450 -4.93 18.69 14.98
CA THR A 450 -4.04 18.21 13.90
C THR A 450 -2.98 19.26 13.54
N THR A 451 -3.34 20.56 13.54
CA THR A 451 -2.39 21.65 13.28
C THR A 451 -1.25 21.71 14.31
N VAL A 452 -1.53 21.36 15.56
CA VAL A 452 -0.51 21.28 16.63
C VAL A 452 0.43 20.09 16.38
N TYR A 453 -0.08 18.98 15.87
CA TYR A 453 0.71 17.79 15.57
C TYR A 453 1.54 17.95 14.29
N SER A 454 0.89 18.30 13.19
CA SER A 454 1.50 18.55 11.87
C SER A 454 0.69 19.62 11.14
N PRO A 455 1.20 20.86 11.01
CA PRO A 455 0.51 21.90 10.26
C PRO A 455 0.24 21.51 8.80
N ALA A 456 1.16 20.80 8.17
CA ALA A 456 1.01 20.33 6.79
C ALA A 456 -0.19 19.37 6.66
N ALA A 457 -0.28 18.35 7.52
CA ALA A 457 -1.34 17.33 7.51
C ALA A 457 -2.69 17.83 8.03
N ALA A 458 -2.80 19.06 8.49
CA ALA A 458 -4.04 19.62 9.02
C ALA A 458 -4.98 20.18 7.93
N GLU A 459 -4.53 20.31 6.68
CA GLU A 459 -5.29 20.83 5.55
C GLU A 459 -6.64 20.11 5.41
N MET A 460 -6.65 18.80 5.63
CA MET A 460 -7.82 17.93 5.49
C MET A 460 -8.98 18.33 6.41
N PHE A 461 -8.68 18.93 7.55
CA PHE A 461 -9.67 19.39 8.53
C PHE A 461 -9.82 20.92 8.54
N VAL A 462 -8.72 21.65 8.40
CA VAL A 462 -8.69 23.12 8.54
C VAL A 462 -9.39 23.80 7.37
N LEU A 463 -9.13 23.36 6.13
CA LEU A 463 -9.74 24.00 4.97
C LEU A 463 -11.28 23.84 4.95
N PRO A 464 -11.84 22.62 5.06
CA PRO A 464 -13.28 22.45 5.11
C PRO A 464 -13.90 23.08 6.37
N GLY A 465 -13.21 22.99 7.50
CA GLY A 465 -13.66 23.58 8.78
C GLY A 465 -13.75 25.11 8.71
N CYS A 466 -12.75 25.76 8.11
CA CYS A 466 -12.74 27.21 7.95
C CYS A 466 -13.85 27.69 7.00
N ALA A 467 -14.02 27.03 5.86
CA ALA A 467 -15.08 27.32 4.91
C ALA A 467 -16.48 27.18 5.56
N ALA A 468 -16.70 26.11 6.30
CA ALA A 468 -17.93 25.88 7.05
C ALA A 468 -18.15 26.92 8.14
N ALA A 469 -17.11 27.29 8.91
CA ALA A 469 -17.19 28.31 9.96
C ALA A 469 -17.57 29.67 9.38
N LEU A 470 -16.97 30.05 8.26
CA LEU A 470 -17.34 31.27 7.53
C LEU A 470 -18.78 31.20 7.02
N GLY A 471 -19.18 30.05 6.42
CA GLY A 471 -20.54 29.83 5.93
C GLY A 471 -21.60 29.99 7.02
N VAL A 472 -21.37 29.37 8.19
CA VAL A 472 -22.26 29.50 9.35
C VAL A 472 -22.25 30.93 9.90
N ALA A 473 -21.09 31.58 10.00
CA ALA A 473 -21.01 32.98 10.44
C ALA A 473 -21.81 33.90 9.52
N LEU A 474 -21.72 33.75 8.20
CA LEU A 474 -22.51 34.53 7.26
C LEU A 474 -24.04 34.37 7.44
N THR A 475 -24.52 33.25 7.96
CA THR A 475 -25.95 33.05 8.23
C THR A 475 -26.49 34.02 9.28
N PHE A 476 -25.67 34.60 10.14
CA PHE A 476 -26.07 35.63 11.10
C PHE A 476 -26.05 37.05 10.53
N LEU A 477 -25.32 37.27 9.47
CA LEU A 477 -25.13 38.60 8.85
C LEU A 477 -26.04 38.82 7.64
N LEU A 478 -26.41 37.75 6.93
CA LEU A 478 -27.17 37.83 5.69
C LEU A 478 -28.69 37.76 5.94
N PRO A 479 -29.51 38.37 5.04
CA PRO A 479 -30.94 38.16 5.01
C PRO A 479 -31.31 36.67 4.82
N ASP A 480 -32.44 36.25 5.39
CA ASP A 480 -32.89 34.84 5.42
C ASP A 480 -32.85 34.12 4.06
N ARG A 481 -33.16 34.84 2.97
CA ARG A 481 -33.17 34.29 1.60
C ARG A 481 -31.78 33.86 1.09
N TRP A 482 -30.70 34.44 1.60
CA TRP A 482 -29.32 34.19 1.16
C TRP A 482 -28.53 33.24 2.07
N ARG A 483 -29.01 32.99 3.30
CA ARG A 483 -28.28 32.23 4.33
C ARG A 483 -27.89 30.83 3.88
N LEU A 484 -28.87 30.07 3.36
CA LEU A 484 -28.65 28.71 2.92
C LEU A 484 -27.76 28.66 1.67
N LEU A 485 -27.97 29.61 0.74
CA LEU A 485 -27.13 29.69 -0.46
C LEU A 485 -25.66 29.96 -0.09
N ALA A 486 -25.39 30.93 0.78
CA ALA A 486 -24.04 31.25 1.23
C ALA A 486 -23.37 30.05 1.90
N LEU A 487 -24.09 29.34 2.78
CA LEU A 487 -23.59 28.11 3.41
C LEU A 487 -23.29 27.03 2.36
N THR A 488 -24.20 26.81 1.41
CA THR A 488 -24.03 25.80 0.37
C THR A 488 -22.82 26.10 -0.50
N VAL A 489 -22.68 27.36 -0.96
CA VAL A 489 -21.54 27.78 -1.79
C VAL A 489 -20.22 27.60 -1.06
N LEU A 490 -20.14 27.93 0.22
CA LEU A 490 -18.92 27.77 1.02
C LEU A 490 -18.60 26.32 1.38
N LEU A 491 -19.59 25.41 1.30
CA LEU A 491 -19.37 23.97 1.45
C LEU A 491 -18.98 23.26 0.14
N LEU A 492 -19.13 23.90 -1.04
CA LEU A 492 -18.75 23.29 -2.33
C LEU A 492 -17.27 22.88 -2.37
N PRO A 493 -16.29 23.75 -2.00
CA PRO A 493 -14.88 23.33 -1.97
C PRO A 493 -14.64 22.13 -1.05
N ALA A 494 -15.30 22.08 0.12
CA ALA A 494 -15.21 20.96 1.04
C ALA A 494 -15.79 19.67 0.44
N ALA A 495 -16.91 19.77 -0.30
CA ALA A 495 -17.53 18.63 -0.97
C ALA A 495 -16.62 18.06 -2.09
N VAL A 496 -15.98 18.92 -2.88
CA VAL A 496 -15.03 18.51 -3.93
C VAL A 496 -13.80 17.85 -3.28
N PHE A 497 -13.14 18.55 -2.37
CA PHE A 497 -11.89 18.12 -1.75
C PHE A 497 -12.05 16.81 -0.98
N LEU A 498 -13.00 16.73 -0.06
CA LEU A 498 -13.25 15.53 0.72
C LEU A 498 -13.84 14.39 -0.13
N GLY A 499 -14.58 14.71 -1.19
CA GLY A 499 -15.13 13.71 -2.11
C GLY A 499 -14.04 12.90 -2.83
N CYS A 500 -13.02 13.57 -3.35
CA CYS A 500 -11.85 12.91 -3.94
C CYS A 500 -11.12 12.05 -2.91
N ASN A 501 -10.82 12.61 -1.74
CA ASN A 501 -10.02 11.93 -0.72
C ASN A 501 -10.75 10.75 -0.06
N VAL A 502 -12.07 10.80 0.09
CA VAL A 502 -12.88 9.63 0.49
C VAL A 502 -12.71 8.49 -0.52
N TRP A 503 -12.76 8.81 -1.82
CA TRP A 503 -12.57 7.83 -2.86
C TRP A 503 -11.16 7.22 -2.80
N PHE A 504 -10.11 8.03 -2.74
CA PHE A 504 -8.73 7.55 -2.62
C PHE A 504 -8.54 6.68 -1.37
N GLY A 505 -9.09 7.09 -0.23
CA GLY A 505 -9.04 6.30 1.00
C GLY A 505 -9.77 4.95 0.91
N MET A 506 -10.81 4.83 0.07
CA MET A 506 -11.48 3.55 -0.19
C MET A 506 -10.64 2.60 -1.05
N GLN A 507 -9.80 3.13 -1.98
CA GLN A 507 -8.89 2.31 -2.79
C GLN A 507 -7.81 1.60 -1.95
N ALA A 508 -7.52 2.09 -0.74
CA ALA A 508 -6.60 1.43 0.18
C ALA A 508 -7.10 0.07 0.73
N GLY A 509 -8.31 -0.34 0.35
CA GLY A 509 -8.92 -1.62 0.68
C GLY A 509 -9.74 -1.64 1.98
N LEU A 510 -10.62 -2.62 2.13
CA LEU A 510 -11.61 -2.74 3.21
C LEU A 510 -10.99 -2.86 4.61
N MET A 511 -9.77 -3.37 4.74
CA MET A 511 -9.05 -3.39 6.02
C MET A 511 -8.56 -2.01 6.46
N THR A 512 -8.16 -1.18 5.52
CA THR A 512 -7.56 0.14 5.73
C THR A 512 -8.60 1.26 5.68
N ALA A 513 -9.65 1.12 4.86
CA ALA A 513 -10.72 2.11 4.68
C ALA A 513 -11.35 2.61 6.00
N PRO A 514 -11.52 1.80 7.07
CA PRO A 514 -11.94 2.31 8.37
C PRO A 514 -11.06 3.44 8.92
N PHE A 515 -9.77 3.43 8.60
CA PHE A 515 -8.80 4.41 9.10
C PHE A 515 -8.52 5.55 8.12
N THR A 516 -8.68 5.32 6.81
CA THR A 516 -8.41 6.28 5.74
C THR A 516 -9.66 7.02 5.29
N ALA A 517 -10.68 6.32 4.82
CA ALA A 517 -11.91 6.92 4.26
C ALA A 517 -12.95 7.29 5.31
N VAL A 518 -13.20 6.42 6.30
CA VAL A 518 -14.31 6.60 7.27
C VAL A 518 -14.22 7.90 8.08
N PRO A 519 -13.05 8.35 8.59
CA PRO A 519 -12.94 9.64 9.25
C PRO A 519 -13.30 10.81 8.32
N LEU A 520 -12.94 10.73 7.04
CA LEU A 520 -13.25 11.75 6.03
C LEU A 520 -14.75 11.77 5.70
N VAL A 521 -15.40 10.60 5.63
CA VAL A 521 -16.86 10.49 5.47
C VAL A 521 -17.57 11.09 6.67
N ALA A 522 -17.08 10.85 7.90
CA ALA A 522 -17.66 11.42 9.10
C ALA A 522 -17.50 12.96 9.13
N LEU A 523 -16.34 13.46 8.70
CA LEU A 523 -16.06 14.88 8.55
C LEU A 523 -17.01 15.52 7.52
N LEU A 524 -17.01 15.00 6.30
CA LEU A 524 -17.86 15.47 5.19
C LEU A 524 -19.34 15.41 5.57
N GLY A 525 -19.80 14.26 6.05
CA GLY A 525 -21.18 14.07 6.46
C GLY A 525 -21.60 15.03 7.57
N GLY A 526 -20.71 15.26 8.56
CA GLY A 526 -20.93 16.26 9.61
C GLY A 526 -21.16 17.67 9.05
N LEU A 527 -20.32 18.08 8.08
CA LEU A 527 -20.45 19.38 7.40
C LEU A 527 -21.75 19.47 6.58
N LEU A 528 -22.09 18.39 5.85
CA LEU A 528 -23.33 18.35 5.06
C LEU A 528 -24.60 18.43 5.94
N LEU A 529 -24.57 17.87 7.16
CA LEU A 529 -25.68 17.97 8.12
C LEU A 529 -26.03 19.42 8.49
N LEU A 530 -25.10 20.39 8.34
CA LEU A 530 -25.35 21.80 8.57
C LEU A 530 -26.45 22.35 7.64
N THR A 531 -26.62 21.80 6.45
CA THR A 531 -27.70 22.20 5.51
C THR A 531 -29.07 21.62 5.92
N LEU A 532 -29.10 20.56 6.73
CA LEU A 532 -30.29 19.81 7.11
C LEU A 532 -30.87 20.22 8.47
N ILE A 533 -30.36 21.27 9.14
CA ILE A 533 -30.78 21.67 10.47
C ILE A 533 -32.30 21.83 10.57
N ARG A 534 -32.94 22.46 9.56
CA ARG A 534 -34.39 22.73 9.48
C ARG A 534 -35.19 21.58 8.84
N SER A 535 -34.51 20.70 8.07
CA SER A 535 -35.13 19.57 7.35
C SER A 535 -35.13 18.27 8.16
N TRP A 536 -34.35 18.20 9.24
CA TRP A 536 -34.24 17.02 10.09
C TRP A 536 -35.58 16.66 10.75
N PRO A 537 -36.02 15.39 10.73
CA PRO A 537 -37.28 14.93 11.29
C PRO A 537 -37.36 15.20 12.82
N GLN A 538 -38.29 16.05 13.26
CA GLN A 538 -38.36 16.43 14.69
C GLN A 538 -38.87 15.30 15.59
N ARG A 539 -39.88 14.53 15.14
CA ARG A 539 -40.53 13.48 15.94
C ARG A 539 -39.94 12.08 15.66
N ARG A 540 -39.28 11.88 14.52
CA ARG A 540 -38.76 10.60 14.07
C ARG A 540 -37.27 10.71 13.68
N GLY A 541 -36.49 11.48 14.45
CA GLY A 541 -35.06 11.72 14.13
C GLY A 541 -34.20 10.43 14.07
N TRP A 542 -34.65 9.38 14.77
CA TRP A 542 -34.00 8.08 14.76
C TRP A 542 -34.34 7.18 13.56
N THR A 543 -35.29 7.57 12.70
CA THR A 543 -35.61 6.80 11.50
C THR A 543 -34.46 6.82 10.52
N VAL A 544 -33.70 7.91 10.43
CA VAL A 544 -32.55 8.02 9.51
C VAL A 544 -31.46 7.01 9.85
N PRO A 545 -30.88 6.98 11.08
CA PRO A 545 -29.89 5.98 11.43
C PRO A 545 -30.43 4.54 11.36
N ALA A 546 -31.70 4.30 11.72
CA ALA A 546 -32.30 2.98 11.64
C ALA A 546 -32.38 2.46 10.18
N LEU A 547 -32.81 3.31 9.24
CA LEU A 547 -32.83 2.95 7.81
C LEU A 547 -31.41 2.74 7.26
N ALA A 548 -30.45 3.57 7.67
CA ALA A 548 -29.05 3.40 7.29
C ALA A 548 -28.49 2.07 7.81
N LEU A 549 -28.80 1.69 9.06
CA LEU A 549 -28.37 0.40 9.60
C LEU A 549 -28.94 -0.78 8.81
N VAL A 550 -30.24 -0.74 8.52
CA VAL A 550 -30.90 -1.80 7.71
C VAL A 550 -30.24 -1.88 6.33
N LEU A 551 -29.99 -0.73 5.69
CA LEU A 551 -29.34 -0.70 4.36
C LEU A 551 -27.91 -1.24 4.43
N ALA A 552 -27.12 -0.90 5.46
CA ALA A 552 -25.77 -1.45 5.63
C ALA A 552 -25.79 -2.98 5.79
N ILE A 553 -26.74 -3.53 6.55
CA ILE A 553 -26.91 -4.97 6.70
C ILE A 553 -27.28 -5.62 5.35
N VAL A 554 -28.25 -5.02 4.61
CA VAL A 554 -28.66 -5.52 3.30
C VAL A 554 -27.48 -5.51 2.31
N LEU A 555 -26.74 -4.39 2.24
CA LEU A 555 -25.57 -4.29 1.36
C LEU A 555 -24.50 -5.34 1.71
N THR A 556 -24.23 -5.55 3.00
CA THR A 556 -23.29 -6.59 3.46
C THR A 556 -23.77 -7.99 3.03
N ALA A 557 -25.06 -8.29 3.19
CA ALA A 557 -25.63 -9.58 2.78
C ALA A 557 -25.57 -9.77 1.25
N VAL A 558 -25.85 -8.71 0.48
CA VAL A 558 -25.72 -8.74 -0.98
C VAL A 558 -24.26 -8.96 -1.38
N GLY A 559 -23.30 -8.25 -0.77
CA GLY A 559 -21.87 -8.44 -1.03
C GLY A 559 -21.45 -9.89 -0.82
N GLN A 560 -21.88 -10.50 0.29
CA GLN A 560 -21.59 -11.92 0.54
C GLN A 560 -22.24 -12.90 -0.46
N ALA A 561 -23.39 -12.55 -1.02
CA ALA A 561 -24.07 -13.38 -1.98
C ALA A 561 -23.52 -13.26 -3.41
N VAL A 562 -23.01 -12.06 -3.75
CA VAL A 562 -22.50 -11.73 -5.10
C VAL A 562 -21.03 -12.13 -5.25
N ASP A 563 -20.22 -11.90 -4.24
CA ASP A 563 -18.80 -12.24 -4.27
C ASP A 563 -18.64 -13.76 -4.09
N ARG A 564 -18.32 -14.44 -5.18
CA ARG A 564 -18.15 -15.90 -5.23
C ARG A 564 -16.77 -16.24 -5.76
N PHE A 565 -16.20 -17.31 -5.23
CA PHE A 565 -14.99 -17.89 -5.75
C PHE A 565 -15.31 -18.84 -6.90
N ASP A 566 -14.56 -18.76 -7.98
CA ASP A 566 -14.60 -19.58 -9.18
C ASP A 566 -13.21 -19.57 -9.86
N VAL A 567 -13.08 -20.17 -11.03
CA VAL A 567 -11.82 -20.22 -11.79
C VAL A 567 -11.29 -18.82 -12.18
N GLU A 568 -12.21 -17.86 -12.42
CA GLU A 568 -11.82 -16.46 -12.73
C GLU A 568 -11.58 -15.62 -11.47
N HIS A 569 -12.08 -16.08 -10.32
CA HIS A 569 -11.95 -15.43 -9.02
C HIS A 569 -11.49 -16.46 -7.97
N PRO A 570 -10.25 -16.99 -8.10
CA PRO A 570 -9.83 -18.11 -7.28
C PRO A 570 -9.60 -17.71 -5.82
N ARG A 571 -9.91 -18.63 -4.91
CA ARG A 571 -9.57 -18.48 -3.49
C ARG A 571 -8.11 -18.80 -3.24
N VAL A 572 -7.54 -18.20 -2.22
CA VAL A 572 -6.16 -18.47 -1.81
C VAL A 572 -6.10 -19.60 -0.79
N ALA A 573 -5.21 -20.56 -0.99
CA ALA A 573 -4.81 -21.54 0.00
C ALA A 573 -3.35 -21.37 0.40
N GLN A 574 -3.00 -21.75 1.62
CA GLN A 574 -1.60 -21.80 2.05
C GLN A 574 -1.36 -23.19 2.63
N VAL A 575 -0.45 -23.90 2.01
CA VAL A 575 0.01 -25.22 2.48
C VAL A 575 1.51 -25.36 2.26
N ALA A 576 2.17 -26.08 3.14
CA ALA A 576 3.56 -26.47 3.00
C ALA A 576 3.69 -27.97 3.21
N TYR A 577 4.51 -28.60 2.36
CA TYR A 577 4.99 -29.96 2.57
C TYR A 577 6.37 -29.85 3.23
N ALA A 578 6.61 -30.55 4.33
CA ALA A 578 7.91 -30.56 4.99
C ALA A 578 8.38 -31.99 5.21
N LEU A 579 9.58 -32.30 4.72
CA LEU A 579 10.27 -33.57 4.87
C LEU A 579 11.48 -33.44 5.79
N ASP A 580 11.44 -34.17 6.91
CA ASP A 580 12.63 -34.46 7.72
C ASP A 580 13.41 -35.59 7.02
N ALA A 581 14.51 -35.24 6.38
CA ALA A 581 15.30 -36.19 5.62
C ALA A 581 16.08 -37.17 6.52
N ASP A 582 16.39 -36.79 7.75
CA ASP A 582 17.12 -37.66 8.70
C ASP A 582 16.21 -38.72 9.31
N ARG A 583 14.95 -38.35 9.64
CA ARG A 583 13.98 -39.25 10.25
C ARG A 583 13.06 -39.95 9.24
N GLN A 584 13.14 -39.55 7.95
CA GLN A 584 12.25 -40.02 6.89
C GLN A 584 10.78 -39.86 7.28
N GLN A 585 10.42 -38.68 7.72
CA GLN A 585 9.06 -38.31 8.12
C GLN A 585 8.62 -37.05 7.39
N ALA A 586 7.38 -37.04 6.93
CA ALA A 586 6.83 -35.88 6.22
C ALA A 586 5.50 -35.43 6.84
N GLN A 587 5.27 -34.12 6.78
CA GLN A 587 4.05 -33.47 7.25
C GLN A 587 3.55 -32.44 6.24
N TRP A 588 2.22 -32.38 6.10
CA TRP A 588 1.54 -31.21 5.58
C TRP A 588 1.35 -30.19 6.69
N MET A 589 1.49 -28.92 6.38
CA MET A 589 1.40 -27.82 7.34
C MET A 589 0.70 -26.62 6.73
N SER A 590 0.04 -25.80 7.57
CA SER A 590 -0.53 -24.51 7.17
C SER A 590 -0.48 -23.52 8.32
N VAL A 591 -0.27 -22.25 7.98
CA VAL A 591 -0.43 -21.11 8.92
C VAL A 591 -1.89 -20.64 8.98
N LEU A 592 -2.72 -21.08 8.02
CA LEU A 592 -4.15 -20.82 7.98
C LEU A 592 -4.95 -21.94 8.65
N PRO A 593 -6.13 -21.64 9.19
CA PRO A 593 -7.07 -22.70 9.60
C PRO A 593 -7.48 -23.57 8.39
N PRO A 594 -7.64 -24.88 8.59
CA PRO A 594 -8.08 -25.77 7.51
C PRO A 594 -9.46 -25.39 6.94
N ASP A 595 -9.56 -25.27 5.62
CA ASP A 595 -10.78 -25.13 4.86
C ASP A 595 -11.36 -26.51 4.47
N ASP A 596 -12.41 -26.54 3.63
CA ASP A 596 -13.07 -27.78 3.26
C ASP A 596 -12.16 -28.74 2.48
N TRP A 597 -11.25 -28.23 1.66
CA TRP A 597 -10.27 -29.04 0.94
C TRP A 597 -9.11 -29.45 1.84
N THR A 598 -8.46 -28.51 2.49
CA THR A 598 -7.26 -28.77 3.30
C THR A 598 -7.58 -29.61 4.54
N ARG A 599 -8.82 -29.59 5.05
CA ARG A 599 -9.28 -30.45 6.16
C ARG A 599 -9.23 -31.94 5.82
N THR A 600 -9.16 -32.30 4.53
CA THR A 600 -9.00 -33.72 4.12
C THR A 600 -7.65 -34.30 4.52
N PHE A 601 -6.61 -33.46 4.73
CA PHE A 601 -5.26 -33.90 5.10
C PHE A 601 -4.61 -33.07 6.23
N LEU A 602 -5.23 -31.97 6.68
CA LEU A 602 -4.80 -31.17 7.84
C LEU A 602 -5.79 -31.31 8.98
N SER A 603 -5.27 -31.29 10.20
CA SER A 603 -6.04 -31.10 11.43
C SER A 603 -5.66 -29.74 12.04
N ASP A 604 -6.55 -29.15 12.84
CA ASP A 604 -6.35 -27.86 13.50
C ASP A 604 -5.44 -28.00 14.75
N HIS A 605 -4.25 -28.55 14.52
CA HIS A 605 -3.23 -28.76 15.55
C HIS A 605 -1.85 -28.39 14.98
N ALA A 606 -1.09 -27.62 15.76
CA ALA A 606 0.30 -27.32 15.43
C ALA A 606 1.15 -28.61 15.42
N PRO A 607 2.17 -28.69 14.56
CA PRO A 607 3.08 -29.82 14.52
C PRO A 607 3.91 -29.92 15.83
N GLY A 608 4.42 -31.12 16.15
CA GLY A 608 5.43 -31.31 17.17
C GLY A 608 6.84 -30.98 16.67
N ALA A 609 7.83 -31.03 17.58
CA ALA A 609 9.25 -30.90 17.21
C ALA A 609 9.67 -32.04 16.25
N PRO A 610 10.59 -31.80 15.29
CA PRO A 610 11.33 -30.55 15.05
C PRO A 610 10.59 -29.51 14.21
N TYR A 611 9.42 -29.84 13.66
CA TYR A 611 8.69 -28.93 12.76
C TYR A 611 8.26 -27.65 13.46
N ALA A 612 7.79 -27.74 14.71
CA ALA A 612 7.39 -26.56 15.47
C ALA A 612 8.54 -25.57 15.70
N ASP A 613 9.75 -26.06 15.80
CA ASP A 613 10.95 -25.23 16.02
C ASP A 613 11.34 -24.47 14.74
N LEU A 614 11.20 -25.12 13.58
CA LEU A 614 11.52 -24.55 12.28
C LEU A 614 10.39 -23.66 11.74
N PHE A 615 9.13 -23.99 12.07
CA PHE A 615 7.93 -23.36 11.55
C PHE A 615 6.99 -22.87 12.66
N PRO A 616 7.39 -21.90 13.48
CA PRO A 616 6.64 -21.51 14.69
C PRO A 616 5.28 -20.87 14.41
N SER A 617 5.04 -20.40 13.17
CA SER A 617 3.77 -19.78 12.75
C SER A 617 2.71 -20.80 12.30
N VAL A 618 3.09 -22.06 12.13
CA VAL A 618 2.18 -23.13 11.67
C VAL A 618 1.15 -23.47 12.76
N ARG A 619 -0.12 -23.54 12.35
CA ARG A 619 -1.27 -23.79 13.24
C ARG A 619 -2.00 -25.09 12.95
N ALA A 620 -1.92 -25.54 11.70
CA ALA A 620 -2.55 -26.79 11.26
C ALA A 620 -1.50 -27.73 10.66
N SER A 621 -1.60 -29.02 10.98
CA SER A 621 -0.68 -30.04 10.48
C SER A 621 -1.37 -31.38 10.25
N GLY A 622 -0.75 -32.22 9.42
CA GLY A 622 -1.19 -33.57 9.16
C GLY A 622 -0.06 -34.43 8.58
N LYS A 623 -0.18 -35.74 8.70
CA LYS A 623 0.80 -36.66 8.14
C LYS A 623 0.82 -36.58 6.62
N ALA A 624 2.00 -36.58 6.03
CA ALA A 624 2.21 -36.66 4.58
C ALA A 624 2.93 -37.96 4.21
N VAL A 625 2.76 -38.36 2.97
CA VAL A 625 3.55 -39.45 2.37
C VAL A 625 4.98 -38.95 2.22
N VAL A 626 5.95 -39.80 2.56
CA VAL A 626 7.37 -39.50 2.37
C VAL A 626 7.70 -39.63 0.88
N GLU A 627 8.00 -38.48 0.28
CA GLU A 627 8.39 -38.40 -1.13
C GLU A 627 9.92 -38.51 -1.27
N ASN A 628 10.38 -39.00 -2.41
CA ASN A 628 11.81 -39.13 -2.69
C ASN A 628 12.40 -37.77 -3.10
N LEU A 629 12.55 -36.87 -2.12
CA LEU A 629 13.19 -35.57 -2.29
C LEU A 629 14.60 -35.61 -1.72
N THR A 630 15.56 -35.10 -2.47
CA THR A 630 16.96 -35.05 -2.02
C THR A 630 17.14 -33.90 -1.02
N ALA A 631 17.80 -34.18 0.10
CA ALA A 631 18.12 -33.17 1.10
C ALA A 631 19.15 -32.15 0.60
N PRO A 632 19.11 -30.90 1.08
CA PRO A 632 20.21 -29.96 0.88
C PRO A 632 21.47 -30.44 1.58
N THR A 633 22.63 -29.92 1.15
CA THR A 633 23.93 -30.34 1.67
C THR A 633 24.69 -29.18 2.29
N ALA A 634 25.38 -29.43 3.40
CA ALA A 634 26.36 -28.53 4.00
C ALA A 634 27.73 -29.19 3.97
N GLU A 635 28.66 -28.64 3.19
CA GLU A 635 30.04 -29.04 3.15
C GLU A 635 30.87 -28.20 4.11
N ILE A 636 31.63 -28.83 5.00
CA ILE A 636 32.54 -28.12 5.92
C ILE A 636 33.84 -27.81 5.14
N ILE A 637 34.03 -26.52 4.81
CA ILE A 637 35.24 -26.05 4.12
C ILE A 637 36.40 -25.94 5.12
N SER A 638 36.14 -25.40 6.30
CA SER A 638 37.11 -25.30 7.41
C SER A 638 36.41 -25.21 8.75
N ASP A 639 37.06 -25.72 9.77
CA ASP A 639 36.62 -25.67 11.14
C ASP A 639 37.86 -25.50 12.03
N ALA A 640 37.97 -24.36 12.68
CA ALA A 640 39.14 -24.00 13.50
C ALA A 640 38.68 -23.39 14.81
N THR A 641 39.36 -23.80 15.91
CA THR A 641 39.12 -23.19 17.22
C THR A 641 40.39 -22.47 17.65
N ASP A 642 40.27 -21.19 17.95
CA ASP A 642 41.33 -20.37 18.51
C ASP A 642 40.79 -19.53 19.68
N SER A 643 41.55 -19.47 20.75
CA SER A 643 41.28 -18.60 21.90
C SER A 643 39.86 -18.69 22.47
N GLY A 644 39.24 -19.90 22.40
CA GLY A 644 37.89 -20.18 22.92
C GLY A 644 36.77 -19.79 21.93
N GLN A 645 37.11 -19.34 20.73
CA GLN A 645 36.18 -19.12 19.61
C GLN A 645 36.37 -20.16 18.53
N ARG A 646 35.27 -20.66 17.96
CA ARG A 646 35.25 -21.60 16.86
C ARG A 646 34.77 -20.87 15.62
N THR A 647 35.56 -20.87 14.54
CA THR A 647 35.24 -20.33 13.23
C THR A 647 35.00 -21.48 12.28
N ILE A 648 33.77 -21.52 11.72
CA ILE A 648 33.35 -22.58 10.81
C ILE A 648 32.99 -21.93 9.47
N LYS A 649 33.56 -22.47 8.38
CA LYS A 649 33.14 -22.14 7.02
C LYS A 649 32.39 -23.31 6.41
N LEU A 650 31.20 -23.02 5.90
CA LEU A 650 30.31 -23.99 5.28
C LEU A 650 30.01 -23.57 3.83
N ARG A 651 29.82 -24.55 2.95
CA ARG A 651 29.16 -24.36 1.67
C ARG A 651 27.80 -25.03 1.73
N LEU A 652 26.74 -24.24 1.63
CA LEU A 652 25.35 -24.68 1.65
C LEU A 652 24.83 -24.79 0.24
N ARG A 653 24.23 -25.92 -0.13
CA ARG A 653 23.75 -26.18 -1.48
C ARG A 653 22.40 -26.87 -1.50
N SER A 654 21.47 -26.39 -2.32
CA SER A 654 20.30 -27.18 -2.71
C SER A 654 20.63 -28.10 -3.88
N THR A 655 20.24 -29.34 -3.79
CA THR A 655 20.40 -30.34 -4.88
C THR A 655 19.15 -30.42 -5.75
N ARG A 656 18.09 -29.67 -5.39
CA ARG A 656 16.78 -29.67 -6.06
C ARG A 656 16.52 -28.39 -6.88
N GLY A 657 17.48 -27.45 -6.92
CA GLY A 657 17.25 -26.14 -7.51
C GLY A 657 16.26 -25.30 -6.72
N ALA A 658 16.31 -25.37 -5.39
CA ALA A 658 15.44 -24.60 -4.52
C ALA A 658 15.67 -23.10 -4.68
N THR A 659 14.60 -22.34 -4.62
CA THR A 659 14.62 -20.86 -4.73
C THR A 659 15.07 -20.19 -3.44
N ARG A 660 15.09 -20.92 -2.30
CA ARG A 660 15.54 -20.43 -1.00
C ARG A 660 16.21 -21.52 -0.18
N ILE A 661 17.26 -21.14 0.55
CA ILE A 661 17.94 -21.97 1.57
C ILE A 661 17.91 -21.23 2.89
N ASP A 662 17.52 -21.93 3.98
CA ASP A 662 17.56 -21.42 5.34
C ASP A 662 18.56 -22.24 6.19
N LEU A 663 19.34 -21.54 7.03
CA LEU A 663 20.15 -22.18 8.06
C LEU A 663 19.64 -21.74 9.43
N HIS A 664 19.23 -22.72 10.23
CA HIS A 664 18.73 -22.53 11.59
C HIS A 664 19.76 -22.97 12.63
N TRP A 665 19.70 -22.35 13.80
CA TRP A 665 20.56 -22.70 14.95
C TRP A 665 19.78 -22.67 16.26
N ALA A 666 20.16 -23.52 17.19
CA ALA A 666 19.62 -23.53 18.56
C ALA A 666 20.19 -22.37 19.40
N ASN A 667 21.48 -22.08 19.19
CA ASN A 667 22.18 -20.98 19.84
C ASN A 667 22.77 -20.06 18.74
N ALA A 668 22.48 -18.78 18.80
CA ALA A 668 22.98 -17.83 17.81
C ALA A 668 24.51 -17.76 17.82
N PRO A 669 25.17 -17.74 16.63
CA PRO A 669 26.58 -17.43 16.53
C PRO A 669 26.86 -16.00 17.00
N THR A 670 28.11 -15.68 17.31
CA THR A 670 28.54 -14.33 17.67
C THR A 670 28.73 -13.42 16.47
N SER A 671 29.06 -14.03 15.33
CA SER A 671 29.20 -13.34 14.02
C SER A 671 28.80 -14.29 12.91
N ILE A 672 28.26 -13.74 11.83
CA ILE A 672 27.91 -14.48 10.62
C ILE A 672 28.24 -13.65 9.38
N ARG A 673 28.85 -14.31 8.38
CA ARG A 673 29.09 -13.76 7.05
C ARG A 673 28.51 -14.71 6.01
N VAL A 674 27.70 -14.22 5.11
CA VAL A 674 27.01 -14.99 4.08
C VAL A 674 27.36 -14.43 2.72
N ALA A 675 27.84 -15.27 1.81
CA ALA A 675 28.29 -14.86 0.47
C ALA A 675 29.24 -13.63 0.50
N GLY A 676 30.16 -13.60 1.45
CA GLY A 676 31.11 -12.50 1.65
C GLY A 676 30.56 -11.28 2.42
N ARG A 677 29.26 -11.22 2.68
CA ARG A 677 28.60 -10.10 3.33
C ARG A 677 28.38 -10.35 4.83
N GLU A 678 28.78 -9.41 5.67
CA GLU A 678 28.54 -9.47 7.11
C GLU A 678 27.08 -9.19 7.44
N VAL A 679 26.50 -9.96 8.36
CA VAL A 679 25.09 -9.83 8.81
C VAL A 679 25.07 -9.25 10.22
N THR A 680 24.72 -7.98 10.32
CA THR A 680 24.65 -7.24 11.59
C THR A 680 23.29 -6.53 11.72
N PRO A 681 22.53 -6.69 12.82
CA PRO A 681 22.81 -7.62 13.94
C PRO A 681 22.68 -9.09 13.52
N VAL A 682 23.30 -9.97 14.29
CA VAL A 682 23.16 -11.43 14.10
C VAL A 682 21.74 -11.83 14.47
N PRO A 683 21.00 -12.54 13.59
CA PRO A 683 19.63 -12.95 13.88
C PRO A 683 19.57 -14.03 14.98
N HIS A 684 18.48 -14.07 15.74
CA HIS A 684 18.38 -14.95 16.91
C HIS A 684 18.26 -16.43 16.54
N LYS A 685 17.64 -16.78 15.40
CA LYS A 685 17.28 -18.17 15.09
C LYS A 685 17.78 -18.68 13.74
N SER A 686 17.85 -17.83 12.72
CA SER A 686 18.16 -18.30 11.37
C SER A 686 18.56 -17.17 10.43
N PHE A 687 19.11 -17.54 9.26
CA PHE A 687 19.05 -16.70 8.07
C PHE A 687 18.42 -17.47 6.91
N SER A 688 17.87 -16.72 5.97
CA SER A 688 17.37 -17.19 4.68
C SER A 688 18.21 -16.61 3.55
N PHE A 689 18.49 -17.39 2.49
CA PHE A 689 19.13 -16.92 1.29
C PHE A 689 18.28 -17.26 0.07
N VAL A 690 17.83 -16.22 -0.64
CA VAL A 690 17.01 -16.33 -1.84
C VAL A 690 17.90 -16.45 -3.08
N ALA A 691 17.43 -17.20 -4.08
CA ALA A 691 18.15 -17.49 -5.33
C ALA A 691 19.61 -17.98 -5.13
N PRO A 692 19.81 -19.04 -4.32
CA PRO A 692 21.16 -19.57 -4.14
C PRO A 692 21.71 -20.10 -5.46
N PRO A 693 22.99 -19.82 -5.79
CA PRO A 693 23.60 -20.34 -7.00
C PRO A 693 23.75 -21.87 -6.93
N ALA A 694 23.81 -22.53 -8.09
CA ALA A 694 23.85 -23.98 -8.18
C ALA A 694 25.09 -24.61 -7.51
N GLU A 695 26.20 -23.87 -7.46
CA GLU A 695 27.43 -24.24 -6.74
C GLU A 695 27.32 -24.09 -5.22
N GLY A 696 26.28 -23.44 -4.73
CA GLY A 696 26.03 -23.18 -3.31
C GLY A 696 26.57 -21.83 -2.83
N ILE A 697 26.24 -21.49 -1.58
CA ILE A 697 26.65 -20.26 -0.90
C ILE A 697 27.66 -20.55 0.19
N GLU A 698 28.68 -19.71 0.35
CA GLU A 698 29.63 -19.79 1.45
C GLU A 698 29.13 -19.02 2.66
N VAL A 699 29.18 -19.67 3.81
CA VAL A 699 28.75 -19.10 5.10
C VAL A 699 29.90 -19.28 6.10
N GLU A 700 30.29 -18.20 6.75
CA GLU A 700 31.25 -18.22 7.84
C GLU A 700 30.51 -17.89 9.16
N LEU A 701 30.63 -18.76 10.12
CA LEU A 701 30.04 -18.62 11.46
C LEU A 701 31.15 -18.53 12.49
N VAL A 702 31.05 -17.59 13.42
CA VAL A 702 31.90 -17.54 14.61
C VAL A 702 31.01 -17.79 15.82
N ALA A 703 31.38 -18.74 16.65
CA ALA A 703 30.64 -19.12 17.84
C ALA A 703 31.60 -19.44 19.02
N PRO A 704 31.15 -19.48 20.28
CA PRO A 704 31.93 -20.03 21.37
C PRO A 704 32.35 -21.49 21.09
N ALA A 705 33.53 -21.90 21.57
CA ALA A 705 33.98 -23.28 21.44
C ALA A 705 32.97 -24.25 22.04
N GLY A 706 32.49 -25.21 21.25
CA GLY A 706 31.51 -26.21 21.68
C GLY A 706 30.72 -26.76 20.49
N ALA A 707 29.79 -27.65 20.75
CA ALA A 707 28.91 -28.21 19.71
C ALA A 707 27.93 -27.14 19.22
N LEU A 708 27.83 -27.01 17.90
CA LEU A 708 26.88 -26.12 17.23
C LEU A 708 25.82 -26.97 16.53
N ALA A 709 24.57 -26.89 17.01
CA ALA A 709 23.46 -27.59 16.39
C ALA A 709 22.87 -26.71 15.28
N LEU A 710 23.05 -27.13 14.03
CA LEU A 710 22.56 -26.45 12.83
C LEU A 710 21.57 -27.35 12.08
N THR A 711 20.50 -26.77 11.59
CA THR A 711 19.54 -27.39 10.65
C THR A 711 19.51 -26.63 9.36
N LEU A 712 19.74 -27.32 8.25
CA LEU A 712 19.70 -26.77 6.91
C LEU A 712 18.38 -27.17 6.24
N ALA A 713 17.67 -26.19 5.67
CA ALA A 713 16.42 -26.40 4.95
C ALA A 713 16.48 -25.74 3.58
N ASP A 714 15.87 -26.34 2.57
CA ASP A 714 15.66 -25.73 1.26
C ASP A 714 14.17 -25.73 0.89
N TYR A 715 13.78 -24.74 0.06
CA TYR A 715 12.39 -24.44 -0.25
C TYR A 715 12.18 -24.32 -1.76
N THR A 716 11.19 -25.05 -2.28
CA THR A 716 10.68 -24.88 -3.65
C THR A 716 9.20 -24.51 -3.59
N TYR A 717 8.71 -23.69 -4.52
CA TYR A 717 7.30 -23.37 -4.60
C TYR A 717 6.46 -24.62 -4.97
N LEU A 718 5.25 -24.74 -4.36
CA LEU A 718 4.48 -25.99 -4.38
C LEU A 718 3.80 -26.36 -5.70
N PRO A 719 3.22 -25.45 -6.53
CA PRO A 719 2.34 -25.86 -7.64
C PRO A 719 2.98 -26.76 -8.68
N ASP A 720 4.28 -26.64 -8.92
CA ASP A 720 5.00 -27.45 -9.89
C ASP A 720 5.35 -28.85 -9.39
N SER A 721 4.96 -29.18 -8.16
CA SER A 721 5.29 -30.45 -7.55
C SER A 721 4.16 -31.48 -7.74
N LYS A 722 4.53 -32.71 -8.09
CA LYS A 722 3.63 -33.88 -8.06
C LYS A 722 3.06 -34.15 -6.65
N LEU A 723 3.58 -33.43 -5.63
CA LEU A 723 3.19 -33.55 -4.23
C LEU A 723 1.70 -33.20 -4.01
N THR A 724 1.19 -32.19 -4.70
CA THR A 724 -0.21 -31.77 -4.55
C THR A 724 -1.21 -32.78 -5.08
N GLN A 725 -0.78 -33.70 -5.99
CA GLN A 725 -1.64 -34.78 -6.49
C GLN A 725 -1.89 -35.87 -5.42
N GLY A 726 -0.98 -36.02 -4.44
CA GLY A 726 -1.12 -36.94 -3.32
C GLY A 726 -1.99 -36.41 -2.16
N ALA A 727 -2.22 -35.11 -2.11
CA ALA A 727 -3.05 -34.48 -1.08
C ALA A 727 -4.53 -34.44 -1.52
N GLY A 728 -5.30 -35.45 -1.13
CA GLY A 728 -6.77 -35.44 -1.29
C GLY A 728 -7.30 -35.38 -2.73
N GLY A 729 -6.52 -35.81 -3.75
CA GLY A 729 -6.98 -35.86 -5.14
C GLY A 729 -6.73 -34.61 -5.98
N GLY A 730 -5.82 -33.74 -5.58
CA GLY A 730 -5.51 -32.46 -6.25
C GLY A 730 -6.21 -31.27 -5.59
N HIS A 731 -5.71 -30.05 -5.86
CA HIS A 731 -6.38 -28.84 -5.38
C HIS A 731 -7.61 -28.52 -6.28
N PRO A 732 -8.64 -27.85 -5.73
CA PRO A 732 -9.78 -27.39 -6.52
C PRO A 732 -9.36 -26.38 -7.59
N ASP A 733 -10.02 -26.40 -8.76
CA ASP A 733 -9.72 -25.49 -9.88
C ASP A 733 -9.93 -24.01 -9.54
N ASP A 734 -10.77 -23.72 -8.52
CA ASP A 734 -11.04 -22.39 -8.00
C ASP A 734 -10.07 -21.96 -6.88
N THR A 735 -8.91 -22.59 -6.78
CA THR A 735 -7.94 -22.36 -5.69
C THR A 735 -6.54 -22.17 -6.25
N TYR A 736 -5.80 -21.19 -5.71
CA TYR A 736 -4.37 -21.03 -5.97
C TYR A 736 -3.57 -21.03 -4.67
N PHE A 737 -2.27 -21.28 -4.80
CA PHE A 737 -1.38 -21.31 -3.64
C PHE A 737 -0.75 -19.95 -3.39
N ARG A 738 -0.82 -19.48 -2.14
CA ARG A 738 -0.12 -18.28 -1.69
C ARG A 738 1.39 -18.43 -1.88
N GLN A 739 2.10 -17.33 -2.08
CA GLN A 739 3.54 -17.28 -2.38
C GLN A 739 4.45 -18.01 -1.38
N ASP A 740 4.01 -18.18 -0.13
CA ASP A 740 4.75 -18.92 0.91
C ASP A 740 4.37 -20.42 0.99
N SER A 741 3.56 -20.89 0.07
CA SER A 741 3.27 -22.34 -0.09
C SER A 741 4.48 -23.03 -0.70
N SER A 742 5.06 -24.00 0.01
CA SER A 742 6.34 -24.57 -0.38
C SER A 742 6.49 -26.04 -0.06
N ALA A 743 7.35 -26.72 -0.82
CA ALA A 743 7.93 -28.01 -0.49
C ALA A 743 9.30 -27.79 0.17
N VAL A 744 9.40 -28.16 1.43
CA VAL A 744 10.59 -27.97 2.27
C VAL A 744 11.24 -29.31 2.54
N VAL A 745 12.55 -29.41 2.37
CA VAL A 745 13.34 -30.54 2.85
C VAL A 745 14.40 -30.01 3.80
N PHE A 746 14.49 -30.61 4.98
CA PHE A 746 15.48 -30.21 5.97
C PHE A 746 16.25 -31.39 6.53
N THR A 747 17.48 -31.11 7.00
CA THR A 747 18.43 -32.09 7.55
C THR A 747 19.31 -31.43 8.61
N GLU A 748 19.77 -32.19 9.60
CA GLU A 748 20.77 -31.75 10.57
C GLU A 748 22.15 -31.67 9.90
N VAL A 749 22.90 -30.60 10.16
CA VAL A 749 24.27 -30.48 9.69
C VAL A 749 25.17 -31.30 10.59
N ARG A 750 25.73 -32.41 10.06
CA ARG A 750 26.52 -33.35 10.83
C ARG A 750 28.01 -33.01 10.82
N GLY A 751 28.71 -33.38 11.88
CA GLY A 751 30.15 -33.21 12.01
C GLY A 751 30.58 -31.86 12.61
N LEU A 752 29.67 -31.13 13.23
CA LEU A 752 29.93 -29.86 13.89
C LEU A 752 29.96 -29.98 15.41
#